data_8a4f7bbb0f064fb4d1aaec1af3d4b90f
#
_entry.id   8a4f7bbb0f064fb4d1aaec1af3d4b90f
#
_cell.length_a   1.000
_cell.length_b   1.000
_cell.length_c   1.000
_cell.angle_alpha   90.00
_cell.angle_beta   90.00
_cell.angle_gamma   90.00
#
_symmetry.space_group_name_H-M   'P 1'
#
loop_
_entity.id
_entity.type
_entity.pdbx_description
1 polymer ?
#
loop_
_entity_poly.entity_id
_entity_poly.type
_entity_poly.pdbx_seq_one_letter_code
_entity_poly.pdbx_strand_id
1 'polypeptide(L)'
;MNDKYNFKEIEEKWQKYWEENDSFKTVEDESKKKYYVLEMFPYPSGKLHMGHARNYSIGDVIARCLSTQGYNVLHPMGFDSFGLPAENAAIKHGAEPGDWTWNNIHEMEEQLKQLGLSYDWDREVQTCNPDYYKWMQWIFIQFYNKGLAYKKENPVNWCPSCQTVLANEQVVDGCCERCGTAVGKKNLSQWYFKITDYADRLLNNLDTLEGWPNKVKVMQKNWIGKSIGAEIDFKIDETDKLMKVFTTRADTLFGVTYMVMAPEHPYVMELVKGTEYEAPVLEYLEKVEHMNDIERTSTSNEKTGVFIGKYAINPVNGKKVPIFISDYVLMGYGTGAIMAVPAHDQRDFDFAKKFNLEIIPVVDTEDPEIDVNNLNQAFAAEGKMINSDQFNGMDNKEAISAVIEWLDAEGIGKKTVNYRLRDWLISRQRYWGTPIPMIHCDDCGWVPEKEENLPVLLPTDVEFTGKGESPLATSKTFADCTCPRCGKKATRELDTMDTFLDSSWYFLRYCDPKNAEAAFDKKKVDYWMNVDQYIGGVEHAILHLMYARFFQMALYDLGLVSAEEPFKNLLTQGMVNKDGKKMSKSIGNVVSPEEIIQKYGADTARLFILFAAPPERELDWSDKGVEGSFRFLNRVWRLVYEFVNNSEEAGDEYEVKTAADKDLNYVLNTTIKKVTEDVGGRFSFNTAISSIMELVNELYKYKELPDANQAFLKKAIEVLVIILSPFTPHICEEMWESLGYTGSLSDVAWPEYCEDALVKDTVEIVVQINGKVKEKMVVDNNMSREDLEKTAMGNDAVKALTEGKNVVKVIAVPNKLVNIVIK
;
A
#
# COMPACT_ATOMS: atom_id res chain seq x y z
N MET A 1 -23.11 -21.11 -32.24
CA MET A 1 -23.37 -20.23 -31.08
C MET A 1 -24.81 -20.43 -30.61
N ASN A 2 -25.07 -20.50 -29.27
CA ASN A 2 -26.40 -20.59 -28.68
C ASN A 2 -27.08 -19.21 -28.61
N ASP A 3 -28.44 -19.17 -28.64
CA ASP A 3 -29.20 -17.92 -28.54
C ASP A 3 -29.09 -17.23 -27.14
N LYS A 4 -28.84 -18.03 -26.11
CA LYS A 4 -28.70 -17.55 -24.73
C LYS A 4 -27.27 -17.69 -24.23
N TYR A 5 -26.81 -16.69 -23.56
CA TYR A 5 -25.53 -16.69 -22.86
C TYR A 5 -25.60 -17.63 -21.64
N ASN A 6 -25.06 -18.85 -21.79
CA ASN A 6 -24.91 -19.82 -20.70
C ASN A 6 -23.53 -19.70 -20.07
N PHE A 7 -23.36 -18.73 -19.17
CA PHE A 7 -22.08 -18.45 -18.55
C PHE A 7 -21.45 -19.67 -17.85
N LYS A 8 -22.25 -20.55 -17.23
CA LYS A 8 -21.70 -21.72 -16.49
C LYS A 8 -20.94 -22.68 -17.40
N GLU A 9 -21.54 -23.07 -18.51
CA GLU A 9 -20.89 -23.97 -19.47
C GLU A 9 -19.69 -23.32 -20.17
N ILE A 10 -19.79 -22.01 -20.45
CA ILE A 10 -18.74 -21.26 -21.12
C ILE A 10 -17.52 -21.08 -20.19
N GLU A 11 -17.76 -20.69 -18.94
CA GLU A 11 -16.70 -20.47 -17.94
C GLU A 11 -15.98 -21.79 -17.62
N GLU A 12 -16.71 -22.90 -17.41
CA GLU A 12 -16.13 -24.23 -17.18
C GLU A 12 -15.30 -24.71 -18.37
N LYS A 13 -15.80 -24.52 -19.61
CA LYS A 13 -15.09 -24.87 -20.84
C LYS A 13 -13.74 -24.15 -20.95
N TRP A 14 -13.73 -22.84 -20.78
CA TRP A 14 -12.53 -22.04 -21.01
C TRP A 14 -11.53 -22.11 -19.86
N GLN A 15 -11.96 -22.21 -18.60
CA GLN A 15 -11.08 -22.49 -17.47
C GLN A 15 -10.32 -23.82 -17.68
N LYS A 16 -11.04 -24.87 -18.10
CA LYS A 16 -10.43 -26.15 -18.42
C LYS A 16 -9.47 -26.06 -19.62
N TYR A 17 -9.83 -25.30 -20.66
CA TYR A 17 -8.96 -25.09 -21.82
C TYR A 17 -7.65 -24.45 -21.43
N TRP A 18 -7.70 -23.39 -20.63
CA TRP A 18 -6.50 -22.67 -20.18
C TRP A 18 -5.59 -23.53 -19.30
N GLU A 19 -6.17 -24.36 -18.42
CA GLU A 19 -5.43 -25.30 -17.59
C GLU A 19 -4.76 -26.42 -18.42
N GLU A 20 -5.50 -27.06 -19.34
CA GLU A 20 -4.98 -28.13 -20.16
C GLU A 20 -3.89 -27.67 -21.16
N ASN A 21 -3.87 -26.41 -21.55
CA ASN A 21 -2.92 -25.85 -22.51
C ASN A 21 -1.82 -25.01 -21.88
N ASP A 22 -1.73 -24.92 -20.55
CA ASP A 22 -0.76 -24.06 -19.86
C ASP A 22 -0.76 -22.62 -20.42
N SER A 23 -1.96 -22.05 -20.73
CA SER A 23 -2.13 -20.86 -21.56
C SER A 23 -1.44 -19.61 -21.01
N PHE A 24 -1.11 -19.56 -19.73
CA PHE A 24 -0.49 -18.40 -19.07
C PHE A 24 0.92 -18.67 -18.56
N LYS A 25 1.48 -19.82 -18.94
CA LYS A 25 2.85 -20.17 -18.57
C LYS A 25 3.87 -19.24 -19.22
N THR A 26 4.79 -18.74 -18.42
CA THR A 26 5.74 -17.73 -18.84
C THR A 26 7.18 -18.21 -18.64
N VAL A 27 8.01 -17.98 -19.63
CA VAL A 27 9.45 -18.24 -19.60
C VAL A 27 10.22 -16.97 -19.98
N GLU A 28 11.48 -16.90 -19.56
CA GLU A 28 12.37 -15.79 -19.92
C GLU A 28 12.56 -15.76 -21.46
N ASP A 29 12.24 -14.63 -22.09
CA ASP A 29 12.35 -14.40 -23.55
C ASP A 29 12.92 -13.00 -23.81
N GLU A 30 14.21 -12.92 -24.12
CA GLU A 30 14.92 -11.67 -24.39
C GLU A 30 14.46 -10.98 -25.69
N SER A 31 13.72 -11.64 -26.57
CA SER A 31 13.18 -11.06 -27.80
C SER A 31 11.97 -10.16 -27.57
N LYS A 32 11.31 -10.31 -26.39
CA LYS A 32 10.15 -9.53 -25.98
C LYS A 32 10.46 -8.58 -24.86
N LYS A 33 9.76 -7.47 -24.81
CA LYS A 33 9.82 -6.58 -23.64
C LYS A 33 9.09 -7.23 -22.48
N LYS A 34 9.80 -7.43 -21.36
CA LYS A 34 9.21 -8.02 -20.16
C LYS A 34 8.26 -7.06 -19.46
N TYR A 35 7.30 -7.62 -18.76
CA TYR A 35 6.48 -6.88 -17.81
C TYR A 35 6.09 -7.79 -16.63
N TYR A 36 6.35 -7.36 -15.40
CA TYR A 36 6.03 -8.10 -14.21
C TYR A 36 4.86 -7.43 -13.50
N VAL A 37 3.67 -8.04 -13.57
CA VAL A 37 2.47 -7.65 -12.80
C VAL A 37 2.39 -8.50 -11.56
N LEU A 38 2.21 -7.88 -10.41
CA LEU A 38 2.12 -8.59 -9.14
C LEU A 38 1.10 -7.93 -8.22
N GLU A 39 0.18 -8.73 -7.72
CA GLU A 39 -0.69 -8.37 -6.61
C GLU A 39 -0.15 -8.93 -5.29
N MET A 40 -0.48 -8.26 -4.20
CA MET A 40 -0.22 -8.82 -2.87
C MET A 40 -0.98 -10.14 -2.72
N PHE A 41 -0.26 -11.20 -2.44
CA PHE A 41 -0.84 -12.54 -2.31
C PHE A 41 -1.70 -12.68 -1.04
N PRO A 42 -2.72 -13.56 -1.03
CA PRO A 42 -3.67 -13.66 0.06
C PRO A 42 -3.15 -14.48 1.24
N TYR A 43 -3.73 -14.22 2.42
CA TYR A 43 -3.66 -15.11 3.58
C TYR A 43 -4.76 -16.17 3.48
N PRO A 44 -4.45 -17.48 3.45
CA PRO A 44 -5.44 -18.55 3.32
C PRO A 44 -6.11 -18.85 4.67
N SER A 45 -6.82 -17.88 5.24
CA SER A 45 -7.54 -18.00 6.51
C SER A 45 -9.06 -18.15 6.35
N GLY A 46 -9.51 -18.45 5.13
CA GLY A 46 -10.90 -18.65 4.74
C GLY A 46 -11.15 -18.27 3.27
N LYS A 47 -12.43 -18.20 2.87
CA LYS A 47 -12.83 -17.89 1.50
C LYS A 47 -12.43 -16.49 1.04
N LEU A 48 -12.27 -16.32 -0.28
CA LEU A 48 -12.09 -15.02 -0.91
C LEU A 48 -13.24 -14.06 -0.56
N HIS A 49 -12.91 -12.79 -0.45
CA HIS A 49 -13.88 -11.70 -0.33
C HIS A 49 -13.77 -10.73 -1.50
N MET A 50 -14.75 -9.82 -1.66
CA MET A 50 -14.80 -8.89 -2.79
C MET A 50 -13.57 -8.00 -2.93
N GLY A 51 -12.86 -7.70 -1.85
CA GLY A 51 -11.59 -6.98 -1.91
C GLY A 51 -10.51 -7.76 -2.65
N HIS A 52 -10.42 -9.07 -2.43
CA HIS A 52 -9.54 -9.97 -3.18
C HIS A 52 -9.93 -10.02 -4.66
N ALA A 53 -11.22 -10.25 -4.97
CA ALA A 53 -11.71 -10.30 -6.34
C ALA A 53 -11.39 -8.99 -7.09
N ARG A 54 -11.51 -7.83 -6.41
CA ARG A 54 -11.15 -6.53 -6.98
C ARG A 54 -9.66 -6.41 -7.28
N ASN A 55 -8.82 -6.73 -6.29
CA ASN A 55 -7.37 -6.64 -6.42
C ASN A 55 -6.85 -7.45 -7.60
N TYR A 56 -7.25 -8.71 -7.65
CA TYR A 56 -6.79 -9.67 -8.64
C TYR A 56 -7.37 -9.42 -10.04
N SER A 57 -8.62 -8.95 -10.14
CA SER A 57 -9.19 -8.54 -11.44
C SER A 57 -8.48 -7.33 -12.03
N ILE A 58 -7.99 -6.39 -11.21
CA ILE A 58 -7.21 -5.23 -11.67
C ILE A 58 -5.89 -5.68 -12.32
N GLY A 59 -5.13 -6.55 -11.64
CA GLY A 59 -3.87 -7.05 -12.19
C GLY A 59 -4.08 -7.91 -13.42
N ASP A 60 -5.10 -8.75 -13.42
CA ASP A 60 -5.42 -9.61 -14.54
C ASP A 60 -5.75 -8.83 -15.83
N VAL A 61 -6.51 -7.75 -15.72
CA VAL A 61 -6.79 -6.88 -16.89
C VAL A 61 -5.51 -6.29 -17.46
N ILE A 62 -4.60 -5.84 -16.60
CA ILE A 62 -3.31 -5.28 -17.02
C ILE A 62 -2.48 -6.38 -17.70
N ALA A 63 -2.38 -7.56 -17.08
CA ALA A 63 -1.61 -8.69 -17.58
C ALA A 63 -2.09 -9.13 -18.96
N ARG A 64 -3.41 -9.36 -19.14
CA ARG A 64 -4.01 -9.78 -20.41
C ARG A 64 -3.81 -8.73 -21.50
N CYS A 65 -4.07 -7.46 -21.20
CA CYS A 65 -3.93 -6.38 -22.15
C CYS A 65 -2.47 -6.22 -22.64
N LEU A 66 -1.49 -6.34 -21.77
CA LEU A 66 -0.08 -6.22 -22.13
C LEU A 66 0.44 -7.46 -22.87
N SER A 67 -0.03 -8.66 -22.50
CA SER A 67 0.31 -9.91 -23.24
C SER A 67 -0.10 -9.81 -24.71
N THR A 68 -1.34 -9.36 -25.00
CA THR A 68 -1.83 -9.18 -26.37
C THR A 68 -1.11 -8.02 -27.12
N GLN A 69 -0.50 -7.09 -26.38
CA GLN A 69 0.38 -6.06 -26.94
C GLN A 69 1.82 -6.55 -27.21
N GLY A 70 2.08 -7.84 -27.02
CA GLY A 70 3.36 -8.48 -27.31
C GLY A 70 4.42 -8.42 -26.21
N TYR A 71 4.03 -8.01 -24.99
CA TYR A 71 4.94 -8.11 -23.85
C TYR A 71 5.09 -9.55 -23.37
N ASN A 72 6.25 -9.88 -22.81
CA ASN A 72 6.44 -11.10 -22.01
C ASN A 72 6.01 -10.82 -20.57
N VAL A 73 4.82 -11.27 -20.19
CA VAL A 73 4.18 -10.87 -18.92
C VAL A 73 4.34 -11.98 -17.89
N LEU A 74 5.01 -11.66 -16.77
CA LEU A 74 5.02 -12.50 -15.58
C LEU A 74 3.87 -12.08 -14.66
N HIS A 75 2.92 -13.01 -14.43
CA HIS A 75 1.74 -12.79 -13.58
C HIS A 75 1.56 -14.01 -12.66
N PRO A 76 2.31 -14.12 -11.56
CA PRO A 76 2.28 -15.27 -10.67
C PRO A 76 1.27 -15.09 -9.53
N MET A 77 0.90 -16.20 -8.88
CA MET A 77 0.10 -16.22 -7.66
C MET A 77 0.68 -17.23 -6.65
N GLY A 78 0.37 -17.03 -5.38
CA GLY A 78 0.72 -17.93 -4.28
C GLY A 78 0.00 -17.51 -3.00
N PHE A 79 0.47 -18.01 -1.85
CA PHE A 79 -0.23 -17.82 -0.58
C PHE A 79 0.75 -17.46 0.54
N ASP A 80 0.46 -16.36 1.25
CA ASP A 80 1.10 -16.03 2.51
C ASP A 80 0.46 -16.87 3.61
N SER A 81 0.99 -18.09 3.80
CA SER A 81 0.29 -19.18 4.45
C SER A 81 0.72 -19.46 5.88
N PHE A 82 1.73 -18.74 6.38
CA PHE A 82 2.08 -18.74 7.78
C PHE A 82 1.29 -17.66 8.57
N GLY A 83 1.28 -17.77 9.87
CA GLY A 83 0.91 -16.73 10.80
C GLY A 83 -0.33 -16.95 11.62
N LEU A 84 -0.56 -15.99 12.48
CA LEU A 84 -1.57 -15.96 13.53
C LEU A 84 -3.01 -16.18 13.04
N PRO A 85 -3.46 -15.65 11.90
CA PRO A 85 -4.85 -15.87 11.47
C PRO A 85 -5.16 -17.35 11.21
N ALA A 86 -4.27 -18.05 10.52
CA ALA A 86 -4.44 -19.48 10.24
C ALA A 86 -4.33 -20.33 11.51
N GLU A 87 -3.30 -20.08 12.35
CA GLU A 87 -3.13 -20.77 13.63
C GLU A 87 -4.34 -20.60 14.56
N ASN A 88 -4.82 -19.38 14.74
CA ASN A 88 -5.98 -19.11 15.59
C ASN A 88 -7.26 -19.74 15.04
N ALA A 89 -7.46 -19.75 13.73
CA ALA A 89 -8.61 -20.41 13.10
C ALA A 89 -8.54 -21.93 13.31
N ALA A 90 -7.38 -22.55 13.10
CA ALA A 90 -7.17 -23.97 13.31
C ALA A 90 -7.39 -24.38 14.78
N ILE A 91 -6.83 -23.64 15.74
CA ILE A 91 -7.04 -23.87 17.18
C ILE A 91 -8.54 -23.77 17.54
N LYS A 92 -9.23 -22.75 17.03
CA LYS A 92 -10.67 -22.52 17.28
C LYS A 92 -11.53 -23.66 16.77
N HIS A 93 -11.16 -24.27 15.65
CA HIS A 93 -11.87 -25.39 15.03
C HIS A 93 -11.36 -26.75 15.48
N GLY A 94 -10.33 -26.82 16.34
CA GLY A 94 -9.76 -28.06 16.85
C GLY A 94 -9.00 -28.86 15.80
N ALA A 95 -8.44 -28.18 14.79
CA ALA A 95 -7.66 -28.74 13.70
C ALA A 95 -6.16 -28.49 13.89
N GLU A 96 -5.33 -29.25 13.18
CA GLU A 96 -3.90 -28.96 13.08
C GLU A 96 -3.69 -27.74 12.14
N PRO A 97 -2.84 -26.74 12.49
CA PRO A 97 -2.67 -25.52 11.68
C PRO A 97 -2.23 -25.78 10.23
N GLY A 98 -1.37 -26.77 10.00
CA GLY A 98 -0.94 -27.13 8.65
C GLY A 98 -2.08 -27.66 7.81
N ASP A 99 -2.80 -28.68 8.31
CA ASP A 99 -3.93 -29.27 7.59
C ASP A 99 -5.02 -28.23 7.29
N TRP A 100 -5.32 -27.37 8.28
CA TRP A 100 -6.26 -26.26 8.08
C TRP A 100 -5.81 -25.31 6.98
N THR A 101 -4.52 -24.94 6.99
CA THR A 101 -3.95 -23.99 6.03
C THR A 101 -3.95 -24.57 4.62
N TRP A 102 -3.52 -25.84 4.44
CA TRP A 102 -3.51 -26.48 3.12
C TRP A 102 -4.91 -26.64 2.54
N ASN A 103 -5.91 -26.98 3.36
CA ASN A 103 -7.30 -27.05 2.91
C ASN A 103 -7.80 -25.66 2.43
N ASN A 104 -7.47 -24.58 3.15
CA ASN A 104 -7.84 -23.23 2.73
C ASN A 104 -7.09 -22.78 1.47
N ILE A 105 -5.82 -23.17 1.29
CA ILE A 105 -5.07 -22.91 0.05
C ILE A 105 -5.80 -23.51 -1.14
N HIS A 106 -6.11 -24.80 -1.09
CA HIS A 106 -6.82 -25.49 -2.17
C HIS A 106 -8.19 -24.85 -2.47
N GLU A 107 -8.99 -24.55 -1.43
CA GLU A 107 -10.29 -23.89 -1.64
C GLU A 107 -10.13 -22.50 -2.28
N MET A 108 -9.13 -21.74 -1.87
CA MET A 108 -8.88 -20.40 -2.39
C MET A 108 -8.31 -20.42 -3.81
N GLU A 109 -7.46 -21.40 -4.14
CA GLU A 109 -6.95 -21.65 -5.48
C GLU A 109 -8.10 -21.93 -6.47
N GLU A 110 -9.03 -22.83 -6.10
CA GLU A 110 -10.22 -23.10 -6.90
C GLU A 110 -11.07 -21.84 -7.12
N GLN A 111 -11.25 -21.01 -6.08
CA GLN A 111 -11.99 -19.77 -6.21
C GLN A 111 -11.29 -18.75 -7.12
N LEU A 112 -9.95 -18.69 -7.12
CA LEU A 112 -9.17 -17.84 -8.03
C LEU A 112 -9.27 -18.33 -9.47
N LYS A 113 -9.21 -19.64 -9.70
CA LYS A 113 -9.41 -20.27 -11.02
C LYS A 113 -10.80 -19.98 -11.57
N GLN A 114 -11.85 -20.07 -10.73
CA GLN A 114 -13.23 -19.72 -11.13
C GLN A 114 -13.40 -18.25 -11.57
N LEU A 115 -12.58 -17.32 -11.07
CA LEU A 115 -12.55 -15.94 -11.55
C LEU A 115 -11.93 -15.80 -12.95
N GLY A 116 -11.31 -16.83 -13.48
CA GLY A 116 -10.67 -16.84 -14.79
C GLY A 116 -9.44 -15.94 -14.87
N LEU A 117 -8.63 -15.92 -13.82
CA LEU A 117 -7.42 -15.09 -13.74
C LEU A 117 -6.26 -15.75 -14.51
N SER A 118 -5.46 -14.94 -15.21
CA SER A 118 -4.35 -15.36 -16.07
C SER A 118 -3.05 -15.59 -15.31
N TYR A 119 -3.11 -16.37 -14.22
CA TYR A 119 -1.92 -16.66 -13.43
C TYR A 119 -1.08 -17.79 -14.02
N ASP A 120 0.24 -17.63 -13.95
CA ASP A 120 1.21 -18.69 -14.17
C ASP A 120 1.29 -19.57 -12.91
N TRP A 121 0.42 -20.60 -12.82
CA TRP A 121 0.35 -21.51 -11.68
C TRP A 121 1.61 -22.38 -11.52
N ASP A 122 2.42 -22.54 -12.57
CA ASP A 122 3.72 -23.22 -12.47
C ASP A 122 4.70 -22.49 -11.53
N ARG A 123 4.43 -21.21 -11.27
CA ARG A 123 5.23 -20.34 -10.38
C ARG A 123 4.60 -20.12 -9.00
N GLU A 124 3.58 -20.90 -8.67
CA GLU A 124 2.95 -20.84 -7.36
C GLU A 124 3.94 -21.08 -6.23
N VAL A 125 3.80 -20.29 -5.14
CA VAL A 125 4.55 -20.45 -3.89
C VAL A 125 3.60 -20.39 -2.69
N GLN A 126 3.91 -21.20 -1.66
CA GLN A 126 3.24 -21.18 -0.37
C GLN A 126 4.31 -20.94 0.70
N THR A 127 4.16 -19.89 1.51
CA THR A 127 5.19 -19.54 2.49
C THR A 127 5.39 -20.60 3.57
N CYS A 128 4.35 -21.41 3.87
CA CYS A 128 4.45 -22.52 4.81
C CYS A 128 5.10 -23.79 4.24
N ASN A 129 5.38 -23.83 2.93
CA ASN A 129 6.06 -24.97 2.32
C ASN A 129 7.55 -24.96 2.73
N PRO A 130 8.11 -26.09 3.22
CA PRO A 130 9.53 -26.21 3.53
C PRO A 130 10.48 -25.78 2.40
N ASP A 131 10.10 -25.98 1.13
CA ASP A 131 10.86 -25.52 -0.03
C ASP A 131 10.92 -24.01 -0.19
N TYR A 132 9.99 -23.28 0.44
CA TYR A 132 10.01 -21.83 0.52
C TYR A 132 10.74 -21.34 1.76
N TYR A 133 10.32 -21.75 2.97
CA TYR A 133 10.87 -21.18 4.20
C TYR A 133 12.32 -21.63 4.51
N LYS A 134 12.81 -22.71 3.89
CA LYS A 134 14.25 -23.03 3.84
C LYS A 134 15.08 -21.80 3.45
N TRP A 135 14.63 -21.09 2.43
CA TRP A 135 15.33 -19.93 1.90
C TRP A 135 15.12 -18.68 2.75
N MET A 136 13.98 -18.54 3.43
CA MET A 136 13.82 -17.49 4.44
C MET A 136 14.79 -17.71 5.61
N GLN A 137 14.95 -18.95 6.06
CA GLN A 137 15.93 -19.31 7.09
C GLN A 137 17.35 -19.04 6.63
N TRP A 138 17.67 -19.35 5.38
CA TRP A 138 18.97 -19.05 4.80
C TRP A 138 19.23 -17.54 4.74
N ILE A 139 18.27 -16.73 4.28
CA ILE A 139 18.37 -15.26 4.27
C ILE A 139 18.60 -14.72 5.69
N PHE A 140 17.87 -15.23 6.69
CA PHE A 140 18.08 -14.86 8.08
C PHE A 140 19.55 -15.10 8.52
N ILE A 141 20.12 -16.26 8.18
CA ILE A 141 21.53 -16.58 8.49
C ILE A 141 22.48 -15.60 7.79
N GLN A 142 22.22 -15.25 6.53
CA GLN A 142 23.04 -14.24 5.83
C GLN A 142 22.94 -12.87 6.52
N PHE A 143 21.75 -12.45 6.95
CA PHE A 143 21.58 -11.20 7.71
C PHE A 143 22.27 -11.26 9.07
N TYR A 144 22.21 -12.39 9.76
CA TYR A 144 22.96 -12.60 11.02
C TYR A 144 24.47 -12.48 10.81
N ASN A 145 25.01 -13.13 9.80
CA ASN A 145 26.44 -13.08 9.47
C ASN A 145 26.90 -11.67 9.07
N LYS A 146 26.02 -10.87 8.47
CA LYS A 146 26.25 -9.46 8.13
C LYS A 146 26.10 -8.52 9.36
N GLY A 147 25.62 -9.03 10.50
CA GLY A 147 25.37 -8.25 11.71
C GLY A 147 24.08 -7.44 11.68
N LEU A 148 23.17 -7.73 10.72
CA LEU A 148 21.84 -7.12 10.62
C LEU A 148 20.81 -7.76 11.56
N ALA A 149 21.01 -9.05 11.92
CA ALA A 149 20.17 -9.74 12.89
C ALA A 149 20.87 -9.81 14.25
N TYR A 150 20.16 -9.50 15.34
CA TYR A 150 20.69 -9.56 16.70
C TYR A 150 19.58 -9.87 17.71
N LYS A 151 19.97 -10.38 18.88
CA LYS A 151 19.05 -10.68 19.99
C LYS A 151 19.29 -9.73 21.15
N LYS A 152 18.22 -9.20 21.74
CA LYS A 152 18.28 -8.25 22.85
C LYS A 152 17.07 -8.43 23.77
N GLU A 153 17.29 -8.30 25.07
CA GLU A 153 16.23 -8.17 26.06
C GLU A 153 15.72 -6.72 26.12
N ASN A 154 14.44 -6.54 25.95
CA ASN A 154 13.80 -5.22 25.90
C ASN A 154 12.32 -5.30 26.34
N PRO A 155 11.74 -4.22 26.87
CA PRO A 155 10.27 -4.09 26.94
C PRO A 155 9.68 -4.08 25.53
N VAL A 156 8.89 -5.09 25.21
CA VAL A 156 8.24 -5.26 23.90
C VAL A 156 6.73 -5.13 24.03
N ASN A 157 6.08 -4.76 22.93
CA ASN A 157 4.63 -4.73 22.86
C ASN A 157 4.07 -6.16 22.97
N TRP A 158 3.18 -6.38 23.91
CA TRP A 158 2.56 -7.68 24.16
C TRP A 158 1.05 -7.60 24.02
N CYS A 159 0.48 -8.43 23.15
CA CYS A 159 -0.97 -8.58 23.07
C CYS A 159 -1.45 -9.71 24.02
N PRO A 160 -2.20 -9.41 25.09
CA PRO A 160 -2.62 -10.43 26.04
C PRO A 160 -3.70 -11.37 25.48
N SER A 161 -4.46 -10.95 24.48
CA SER A 161 -5.45 -11.78 23.78
C SER A 161 -4.80 -12.72 22.77
N CYS A 162 -3.91 -12.19 21.94
CA CYS A 162 -3.15 -12.98 20.95
C CYS A 162 -2.00 -13.76 21.58
N GLN A 163 -1.58 -13.43 22.79
CA GLN A 163 -0.47 -14.04 23.54
C GLN A 163 0.84 -14.07 22.75
N THR A 164 1.18 -12.97 22.12
CA THR A 164 2.39 -12.81 21.33
C THR A 164 2.89 -11.37 21.38
N VAL A 165 4.17 -11.19 21.06
CA VAL A 165 4.73 -9.86 20.84
C VAL A 165 4.28 -9.28 19.50
N LEU A 166 4.28 -7.95 19.43
CA LEU A 166 3.93 -7.19 18.24
C LEU A 166 5.08 -6.24 17.90
N ALA A 167 5.38 -6.11 16.61
CA ALA A 167 6.20 -5.02 16.14
C ALA A 167 5.48 -3.67 16.37
N ASN A 168 6.22 -2.56 16.39
CA ASN A 168 5.62 -1.24 16.64
C ASN A 168 4.56 -0.89 15.59
N GLU A 169 4.79 -1.29 14.36
CA GLU A 169 3.91 -1.10 13.20
C GLU A 169 2.57 -1.85 13.34
N GLN A 170 2.52 -2.89 14.17
CA GLN A 170 1.34 -3.73 14.42
C GLN A 170 0.49 -3.22 15.62
N VAL A 171 0.86 -2.08 16.19
CA VAL A 171 0.11 -1.42 17.26
C VAL A 171 -0.54 -0.16 16.70
N VAL A 172 -1.87 -0.16 16.62
CA VAL A 172 -2.68 0.96 16.12
C VAL A 172 -3.50 1.52 17.27
N ASP A 173 -3.35 2.79 17.57
CA ASP A 173 -4.04 3.47 18.68
C ASP A 173 -3.93 2.72 20.03
N GLY A 174 -2.72 2.14 20.32
CA GLY A 174 -2.43 1.34 21.52
C GLY A 174 -3.07 -0.03 21.59
N CYS A 175 -3.70 -0.43 20.51
CA CYS A 175 -4.36 -1.71 20.40
C CYS A 175 -3.68 -2.61 19.37
N CYS A 176 -3.81 -3.91 19.53
CA CYS A 176 -3.38 -4.88 18.53
C CYS A 176 -4.17 -4.69 17.22
N GLU A 177 -3.50 -4.49 16.09
CA GLU A 177 -4.12 -4.30 14.78
C GLU A 177 -5.10 -5.41 14.38
N ARG A 178 -4.89 -6.63 14.93
CA ARG A 178 -5.66 -7.84 14.57
C ARG A 178 -6.90 -8.06 15.43
N CYS A 179 -6.75 -7.96 16.76
CA CYS A 179 -7.84 -8.31 17.68
C CYS A 179 -8.44 -7.11 18.43
N GLY A 180 -7.87 -5.91 18.26
CA GLY A 180 -8.36 -4.69 18.92
C GLY A 180 -8.12 -4.62 20.42
N THR A 181 -7.42 -5.62 21.03
CA THR A 181 -7.14 -5.64 22.46
C THR A 181 -6.04 -4.64 22.80
N ALA A 182 -6.16 -3.93 23.91
CA ALA A 182 -5.13 -3.03 24.43
C ALA A 182 -3.81 -3.78 24.64
N VAL A 183 -2.72 -3.16 24.17
CA VAL A 183 -1.37 -3.75 24.18
C VAL A 183 -0.66 -3.33 25.45
N GLY A 184 -0.07 -4.30 26.16
CA GLY A 184 0.80 -4.06 27.31
C GLY A 184 2.30 -4.12 26.95
N LYS A 185 3.16 -3.97 27.97
CA LYS A 185 4.62 -4.16 27.85
C LYS A 185 5.04 -5.43 28.57
N LYS A 186 6.00 -6.17 28.00
CA LYS A 186 6.60 -7.35 28.62
C LYS A 186 8.10 -7.37 28.31
N ASN A 187 8.94 -7.61 29.32
CA ASN A 187 10.39 -7.78 29.10
C ASN A 187 10.67 -9.17 28.56
N LEU A 188 11.18 -9.23 27.33
CA LEU A 188 11.52 -10.48 26.66
C LEU A 188 12.81 -10.32 25.85
N SER A 189 13.58 -11.41 25.77
CA SER A 189 14.75 -11.52 24.91
C SER A 189 14.32 -11.92 23.50
N GLN A 190 14.43 -11.01 22.53
CA GLN A 190 13.84 -11.14 21.21
C GLN A 190 14.85 -10.86 20.10
N TRP A 191 14.61 -11.41 18.92
CA TRP A 191 15.39 -11.12 17.71
C TRP A 191 14.87 -9.88 17.00
N TYR A 192 15.81 -9.11 16.45
CA TYR A 192 15.56 -7.89 15.70
C TYR A 192 16.36 -7.87 14.41
N PHE A 193 15.82 -7.21 13.37
CA PHE A 193 16.59 -6.74 12.22
C PHE A 193 16.86 -5.25 12.34
N LYS A 194 18.12 -4.84 12.03
CA LYS A 194 18.57 -3.44 12.03
C LYS A 194 18.06 -2.68 10.80
N ILE A 195 16.74 -2.53 10.68
CA ILE A 195 16.15 -1.69 9.63
C ILE A 195 16.56 -0.23 9.77
N THR A 196 16.93 0.20 10.98
CA THR A 196 17.38 1.57 11.23
C THR A 196 18.71 1.89 10.54
N ASP A 197 19.57 0.91 10.28
CA ASP A 197 20.80 1.10 9.50
C ASP A 197 20.50 1.51 8.03
N TYR A 198 19.29 1.24 7.55
CA TYR A 198 18.78 1.59 6.22
C TYR A 198 17.86 2.83 6.21
N ALA A 199 17.63 3.47 7.35
CA ALA A 199 16.66 4.56 7.48
C ALA A 199 16.89 5.70 6.50
N ASP A 200 18.13 6.17 6.33
CA ASP A 200 18.47 7.21 5.36
C ASP A 200 18.24 6.77 3.92
N ARG A 201 18.61 5.54 3.59
CA ARG A 201 18.46 4.99 2.24
C ARG A 201 17.01 4.76 1.90
N LEU A 202 16.22 4.20 2.83
CA LEU A 202 14.76 4.09 2.72
C LEU A 202 14.09 5.46 2.51
N LEU A 203 14.57 6.49 3.19
CA LEU A 203 14.04 7.85 3.08
C LEU A 203 14.42 8.51 1.74
N ASN A 204 15.71 8.48 1.39
CA ASN A 204 16.22 9.17 0.20
C ASN A 204 15.69 8.53 -1.10
N ASN A 205 15.57 7.21 -1.13
CA ASN A 205 15.06 6.50 -2.31
C ASN A 205 13.56 6.75 -2.57
N LEU A 206 12.80 7.30 -1.60
CA LEU A 206 11.40 7.69 -1.85
C LEU A 206 11.26 8.70 -3.01
N ASP A 207 12.27 9.55 -3.20
CA ASP A 207 12.26 10.54 -4.27
C ASP A 207 12.45 9.90 -5.67
N THR A 208 13.08 8.73 -5.73
CA THR A 208 13.28 7.96 -6.98
C THR A 208 12.07 7.10 -7.36
N LEU A 209 11.12 6.91 -6.45
CA LEU A 209 9.91 6.12 -6.67
C LEU A 209 8.81 6.96 -7.35
N GLU A 210 9.06 7.36 -8.61
CA GLU A 210 8.14 8.24 -9.37
C GLU A 210 6.75 7.61 -9.56
N GLY A 211 6.68 6.29 -9.78
CA GLY A 211 5.44 5.54 -9.99
C GLY A 211 4.67 5.19 -8.71
N TRP A 212 5.05 5.76 -7.56
CA TRP A 212 4.37 5.51 -6.29
C TRP A 212 3.41 6.64 -5.89
N PRO A 213 2.23 6.32 -5.32
CA PRO A 213 1.30 7.31 -4.81
C PRO A 213 1.97 8.19 -3.73
N ASN A 214 1.81 9.51 -3.86
CA ASN A 214 2.39 10.46 -2.90
C ASN A 214 1.94 10.21 -1.45
N LYS A 215 0.70 9.74 -1.27
CA LYS A 215 0.17 9.35 0.05
C LYS A 215 1.06 8.30 0.73
N VAL A 216 1.47 7.26 0.00
CA VAL A 216 2.33 6.19 0.55
C VAL A 216 3.71 6.73 0.89
N LYS A 217 4.32 7.54 0.00
CA LYS A 217 5.62 8.17 0.27
C LYS A 217 5.58 9.04 1.54
N VAL A 218 4.53 9.83 1.71
CA VAL A 218 4.36 10.66 2.91
C VAL A 218 4.18 9.81 4.16
N MET A 219 3.41 8.71 4.08
CA MET A 219 3.26 7.78 5.22
C MET A 219 4.60 7.18 5.63
N GLN A 220 5.41 6.69 4.69
CA GLN A 220 6.74 6.13 4.98
C GLN A 220 7.70 7.19 5.51
N LYS A 221 7.74 8.38 4.90
CA LYS A 221 8.55 9.51 5.37
C LYS A 221 8.23 9.87 6.82
N ASN A 222 6.95 9.97 7.15
CA ASN A 222 6.50 10.28 8.50
C ASN A 222 6.82 9.16 9.49
N TRP A 223 6.73 7.90 9.06
CA TRP A 223 7.05 6.74 9.89
C TRP A 223 8.55 6.65 10.19
N ILE A 224 9.41 6.81 9.17
CA ILE A 224 10.86 6.89 9.35
C ILE A 224 11.21 8.05 10.28
N GLY A 225 10.56 9.20 10.10
CA GLY A 225 10.57 10.31 11.04
C GLY A 225 11.97 10.80 11.36
N LYS A 226 12.78 11.06 10.32
CA LYS A 226 14.12 11.65 10.46
C LYS A 226 14.02 13.03 11.10
N SER A 227 14.75 13.24 12.18
CA SER A 227 14.89 14.53 12.86
C SER A 227 16.37 14.86 13.05
N ILE A 228 16.72 16.09 12.74
CA ILE A 228 18.06 16.65 12.96
C ILE A 228 17.95 17.61 14.15
N GLY A 229 18.82 17.42 15.13
CA GLY A 229 18.81 18.23 16.34
C GLY A 229 20.15 18.22 17.05
N ALA A 230 20.11 18.60 18.32
CA ALA A 230 21.26 18.53 19.20
C ALA A 230 21.03 17.53 20.34
N GLU A 231 22.03 16.73 20.63
CA GLU A 231 22.14 16.00 21.88
C GLU A 231 22.97 16.86 22.83
N ILE A 232 22.41 17.17 24.00
CA ILE A 232 22.97 18.15 24.96
C ILE A 232 23.07 17.49 26.31
N ASP A 233 24.19 17.68 26.97
CA ASP A 233 24.48 17.16 28.31
C ASP A 233 24.17 18.24 29.39
N PHE A 234 23.20 17.95 30.26
CA PHE A 234 22.89 18.76 31.44
C PHE A 234 23.50 18.10 32.68
N LYS A 235 24.43 18.75 33.32
CA LYS A 235 25.02 18.25 34.57
C LYS A 235 23.97 18.24 35.68
N ILE A 236 23.76 17.12 36.36
CA ILE A 236 22.94 17.06 37.57
C ILE A 236 23.76 17.64 38.71
N ASP A 237 23.22 18.70 39.33
CA ASP A 237 23.90 19.43 40.42
C ASP A 237 24.25 18.50 41.60
N GLU A 238 25.36 18.79 42.25
CA GLU A 238 25.90 17.98 43.35
C GLU A 238 26.23 16.48 42.97
N THR A 239 26.33 16.18 41.69
CA THR A 239 26.71 14.81 41.20
C THR A 239 27.69 14.92 40.03
N ASP A 240 28.29 13.78 39.68
CA ASP A 240 29.09 13.63 38.43
C ASP A 240 28.27 13.12 37.24
N LYS A 241 26.94 13.07 37.38
CA LYS A 241 26.06 12.54 36.36
C LYS A 241 25.68 13.60 35.34
N LEU A 242 25.57 13.18 34.10
CA LEU A 242 25.08 13.97 32.97
C LEU A 242 23.72 13.44 32.57
N MET A 243 22.73 14.30 32.52
CA MET A 243 21.43 14.02 31.94
C MET A 243 21.45 14.47 30.51
N LYS A 244 21.40 13.50 29.60
CA LYS A 244 21.46 13.70 28.17
C LYS A 244 20.05 13.94 27.62
N VAL A 245 19.86 15.00 26.82
CA VAL A 245 18.61 15.29 26.14
C VAL A 245 18.81 15.48 24.65
N PHE A 246 17.82 15.15 23.87
CA PHE A 246 17.78 15.43 22.44
C PHE A 246 16.68 16.44 22.14
N THR A 247 17.03 17.49 21.38
CA THR A 247 16.06 18.49 20.94
C THR A 247 16.23 18.84 19.46
N THR A 248 15.12 19.04 18.75
CA THR A 248 15.08 19.62 17.40
C THR A 248 14.95 21.14 17.44
N ARG A 249 14.70 21.71 18.64
CA ARG A 249 14.51 23.11 18.90
C ARG A 249 15.67 23.67 19.76
N ALA A 250 16.89 23.53 19.20
CA ALA A 250 18.09 24.07 19.90
C ALA A 250 18.04 25.59 20.08
N ASP A 251 17.30 26.30 19.23
CA ASP A 251 16.98 27.73 19.36
C ASP A 251 16.35 28.09 20.73
N THR A 252 15.59 27.17 21.32
CA THR A 252 14.88 27.43 22.58
C THR A 252 15.67 27.10 23.85
N LEU A 253 16.91 26.65 23.74
CA LEU A 253 17.72 26.14 24.85
C LEU A 253 17.92 27.18 25.99
N PHE A 254 18.03 28.49 25.65
CA PHE A 254 18.14 29.58 26.63
C PHE A 254 16.88 29.77 27.47
N GLY A 255 15.73 29.31 26.99
CA GLY A 255 14.41 29.37 27.65
C GLY A 255 14.07 28.13 28.50
N VAL A 256 15.03 27.26 28.75
CA VAL A 256 14.81 26.07 29.59
C VAL A 256 14.67 26.49 31.04
N THR A 257 13.55 26.13 31.67
CA THR A 257 13.23 26.47 33.04
C THR A 257 13.07 25.28 33.97
N TYR A 258 12.92 24.09 33.45
CA TYR A 258 12.93 22.82 34.18
C TYR A 258 13.29 21.64 33.24
N MET A 259 13.58 20.49 33.85
CA MET A 259 13.89 19.24 33.16
C MET A 259 12.88 18.18 33.56
N VAL A 260 12.60 17.26 32.64
CA VAL A 260 11.71 16.13 32.93
C VAL A 260 12.35 14.82 32.51
N MET A 261 12.34 13.85 33.41
CA MET A 261 12.73 12.46 33.10
C MET A 261 11.50 11.56 33.01
N ALA A 262 11.61 10.51 32.21
CA ALA A 262 10.65 9.42 32.24
C ALA A 262 10.63 8.78 33.64
N PRO A 263 9.47 8.39 34.18
CA PRO A 263 9.38 7.74 35.50
C PRO A 263 10.30 6.50 35.61
N GLU A 264 10.48 5.76 34.53
CA GLU A 264 11.31 4.56 34.43
C GLU A 264 12.80 4.83 34.21
N HIS A 265 13.22 6.10 34.15
CA HIS A 265 14.61 6.44 33.88
C HIS A 265 15.53 5.92 35.01
N PRO A 266 16.67 5.23 34.72
CA PRO A 266 17.52 4.59 35.73
C PRO A 266 18.00 5.54 36.83
N TYR A 267 18.19 6.82 36.52
CA TYR A 267 18.64 7.82 37.50
C TYR A 267 17.57 8.18 38.53
N VAL A 268 16.28 7.96 38.28
CA VAL A 268 15.19 8.40 39.17
C VAL A 268 15.39 7.78 40.55
N MET A 269 15.38 6.47 40.67
CA MET A 269 15.52 5.79 41.95
C MET A 269 16.90 6.00 42.60
N GLU A 270 17.95 6.12 41.78
CA GLU A 270 19.31 6.37 42.27
C GLU A 270 19.42 7.77 42.95
N LEU A 271 18.77 8.77 42.37
CA LEU A 271 18.85 10.16 42.87
C LEU A 271 17.96 10.41 44.08
N VAL A 272 16.84 9.71 44.25
CA VAL A 272 15.89 9.95 45.35
C VAL A 272 16.06 9.03 46.54
N LYS A 273 16.80 7.90 46.39
CA LYS A 273 16.96 6.89 47.43
C LYS A 273 17.55 7.51 48.74
N GLY A 274 16.82 7.30 49.85
CA GLY A 274 17.21 7.81 51.17
C GLY A 274 16.92 9.30 51.39
N THR A 275 16.25 9.98 50.47
CA THR A 275 15.82 11.39 50.59
C THR A 275 14.34 11.46 50.94
N GLU A 276 13.88 12.67 51.33
CA GLU A 276 12.44 12.96 51.57
C GLU A 276 11.57 12.82 50.30
N TYR A 277 12.19 12.81 49.12
CA TYR A 277 11.51 12.68 47.81
C TYR A 277 11.28 11.22 47.39
N GLU A 278 11.86 10.23 48.08
CA GLU A 278 11.75 8.81 47.71
C GLU A 278 10.28 8.34 47.78
N ALA A 279 9.56 8.65 48.85
CA ALA A 279 8.19 8.19 49.04
C ALA A 279 7.19 8.79 48.02
N PRO A 280 7.19 10.12 47.75
CA PRO A 280 6.35 10.69 46.69
C PRO A 280 6.68 10.17 45.30
N VAL A 281 7.95 9.87 45.00
CA VAL A 281 8.38 9.34 43.70
C VAL A 281 7.88 7.89 43.55
N LEU A 282 8.00 7.04 44.57
CA LEU A 282 7.50 5.67 44.53
C LEU A 282 5.99 5.61 44.30
N GLU A 283 5.22 6.44 45.00
CA GLU A 283 3.77 6.55 44.80
C GLU A 283 3.41 6.97 43.36
N TYR A 284 4.20 7.87 42.79
CA TYR A 284 3.99 8.30 41.40
C TYR A 284 4.36 7.20 40.38
N LEU A 285 5.45 6.45 40.62
CA LEU A 285 5.85 5.31 39.78
C LEU A 285 4.76 4.24 39.75
N GLU A 286 4.19 3.86 40.89
CA GLU A 286 3.10 2.91 41.00
C GLU A 286 1.86 3.37 40.21
N LYS A 287 1.52 4.66 40.26
CA LYS A 287 0.43 5.24 39.49
C LYS A 287 0.63 5.14 37.99
N VAL A 288 1.86 5.41 37.52
CA VAL A 288 2.17 5.45 36.08
C VAL A 288 2.40 4.06 35.48
N GLU A 289 2.81 3.08 36.30
CA GLU A 289 3.04 1.69 35.83
C GLU A 289 1.81 1.08 35.14
N HIS A 290 0.61 1.49 35.52
CA HIS A 290 -0.65 1.01 34.96
C HIS A 290 -1.17 1.79 33.75
N MET A 291 -0.47 2.88 33.34
CA MET A 291 -0.87 3.72 32.21
C MET A 291 -0.20 3.25 30.93
N ASN A 292 -0.96 3.19 29.82
CA ASN A 292 -0.38 2.92 28.51
C ASN A 292 0.24 4.20 27.87
N ASP A 293 1.10 4.00 26.85
CA ASP A 293 1.82 5.10 26.19
C ASP A 293 0.90 6.16 25.57
N ILE A 294 -0.32 5.79 25.12
CA ILE A 294 -1.31 6.72 24.57
C ILE A 294 -1.93 7.59 25.66
N GLU A 295 -2.35 6.97 26.76
CA GLU A 295 -2.87 7.70 27.91
C GLU A 295 -1.84 8.69 28.44
N ARG A 296 -0.56 8.29 28.50
CA ARG A 296 0.56 9.13 28.94
C ARG A 296 0.81 10.32 28.02
N THR A 297 0.76 10.12 26.69
CA THR A 297 1.08 11.16 25.71
C THR A 297 -0.13 11.98 25.25
N SER A 298 -1.33 11.66 25.71
CA SER A 298 -2.56 12.39 25.36
C SER A 298 -2.46 13.87 25.72
N THR A 299 -2.74 14.73 24.76
CA THR A 299 -2.74 16.19 24.95
C THR A 299 -3.95 16.68 25.73
N SER A 300 -5.01 15.87 25.81
CA SER A 300 -6.25 16.18 26.52
C SER A 300 -6.18 15.91 28.03
N ASN A 301 -5.19 15.13 28.48
CA ASN A 301 -5.04 14.79 29.88
C ASN A 301 -4.30 15.89 30.67
N GLU A 302 -4.76 16.10 31.91
CA GLU A 302 -4.07 16.99 32.85
C GLU A 302 -2.64 16.49 33.08
N LYS A 303 -1.64 17.39 32.89
CA LYS A 303 -0.23 17.02 33.09
C LYS A 303 0.07 16.76 34.56
N THR A 304 0.67 15.63 34.86
CA THR A 304 1.06 15.21 36.19
C THR A 304 2.57 15.05 36.30
N GLY A 305 3.12 15.17 37.50
CA GLY A 305 4.55 14.98 37.73
C GLY A 305 4.93 15.18 39.18
N VAL A 306 6.16 14.82 39.54
CA VAL A 306 6.73 14.93 40.87
C VAL A 306 8.15 15.49 40.77
N PHE A 307 8.46 16.51 41.62
CA PHE A 307 9.82 17.01 41.77
C PHE A 307 10.67 15.98 42.53
N ILE A 308 11.88 15.71 42.00
CA ILE A 308 12.76 14.68 42.58
C ILE A 308 13.79 15.23 43.57
N GLY A 309 13.67 16.53 43.99
CA GLY A 309 14.61 17.16 44.90
C GLY A 309 15.99 17.45 44.32
N LYS A 310 16.17 17.38 43.00
CA LYS A 310 17.43 17.64 42.31
C LYS A 310 17.25 18.68 41.21
N TYR A 311 18.40 19.31 40.88
CA TYR A 311 18.48 20.36 39.85
C TYR A 311 19.47 19.94 38.76
N ALA A 312 19.23 20.36 37.54
CA ALA A 312 20.20 20.30 36.45
C ALA A 312 20.78 21.71 36.18
N ILE A 313 22.00 21.76 35.69
CA ILE A 313 22.65 23.02 35.30
C ILE A 313 22.46 23.19 33.80
N ASN A 314 21.76 24.28 33.40
CA ASN A 314 21.65 24.63 31.99
C ASN A 314 23.02 25.02 31.44
N PRO A 315 23.60 24.31 30.46
CA PRO A 315 24.97 24.50 30.02
C PRO A 315 25.24 25.86 29.34
N VAL A 316 24.19 26.54 28.83
CA VAL A 316 24.36 27.82 28.10
C VAL A 316 24.37 29.06 29.01
N ASN A 317 23.77 28.99 30.20
CA ASN A 317 23.66 30.14 31.08
C ASN A 317 23.98 29.84 32.55
N GLY A 318 24.33 28.62 32.89
CA GLY A 318 24.69 28.19 34.25
C GLY A 318 23.53 28.16 35.26
N LYS A 319 22.29 28.43 34.83
CA LYS A 319 21.13 28.43 35.75
C LYS A 319 20.80 27.01 36.22
N LYS A 320 20.46 26.87 37.50
CA LYS A 320 19.94 25.63 38.09
C LYS A 320 18.45 25.54 37.77
N VAL A 321 18.02 24.47 37.13
CA VAL A 321 16.64 24.18 36.77
C VAL A 321 16.17 22.90 37.46
N PRO A 322 14.95 22.86 38.05
CA PRO A 322 14.48 21.69 38.80
C PRO A 322 14.21 20.49 37.87
N ILE A 323 14.46 19.30 38.40
CA ILE A 323 14.21 18.03 37.67
C ILE A 323 12.93 17.43 38.22
N PHE A 324 11.98 17.15 37.32
CA PHE A 324 10.75 16.45 37.57
C PHE A 324 10.76 15.07 36.90
N ILE A 325 9.91 14.16 37.36
CA ILE A 325 9.43 13.01 36.59
C ILE A 325 8.00 13.28 36.16
N SER A 326 7.65 12.86 34.95
CA SER A 326 6.28 13.02 34.46
C SER A 326 5.89 11.92 33.49
N ASP A 327 4.60 11.60 33.47
CA ASP A 327 3.98 10.59 32.63
C ASP A 327 4.11 10.86 31.13
N TYR A 328 4.19 12.11 30.69
CA TYR A 328 4.26 12.43 29.27
C TYR A 328 5.67 12.26 28.64
N VAL A 329 6.68 11.91 29.44
CA VAL A 329 8.02 11.55 28.94
C VAL A 329 8.16 10.04 28.92
N LEU A 330 8.53 9.48 27.76
CA LEU A 330 8.67 8.05 27.56
C LEU A 330 10.14 7.65 27.47
N MET A 331 10.52 6.57 28.14
CA MET A 331 11.87 6.01 28.09
C MET A 331 12.26 5.51 26.70
N GLY A 332 11.29 5.10 25.88
CA GLY A 332 11.50 4.62 24.51
C GLY A 332 11.69 5.71 23.46
N TYR A 333 11.62 7.01 23.83
CA TYR A 333 11.78 8.12 22.90
C TYR A 333 12.96 9.01 23.31
N GLY A 334 13.94 9.19 22.42
CA GLY A 334 15.16 9.96 22.69
C GLY A 334 16.01 9.33 23.79
N THR A 335 16.34 10.10 24.80
CA THR A 335 17.19 9.72 25.93
C THR A 335 16.39 9.36 27.20
N GLY A 336 15.04 9.40 27.14
CA GLY A 336 14.19 9.28 28.31
C GLY A 336 14.19 10.53 29.22
N ALA A 337 14.77 11.64 28.74
CA ALA A 337 14.76 12.92 29.41
C ALA A 337 14.54 14.06 28.39
N ILE A 338 13.88 15.11 28.77
CA ILE A 338 13.65 16.30 27.96
C ILE A 338 14.02 17.57 28.71
N MET A 339 14.47 18.58 27.99
CA MET A 339 14.48 19.97 28.43
C MET A 339 13.09 20.57 28.20
N ALA A 340 12.56 21.29 29.16
CA ALA A 340 11.24 21.90 29.06
C ALA A 340 11.36 23.41 28.82
N VAL A 341 10.60 23.88 27.81
CA VAL A 341 10.63 25.27 27.35
C VAL A 341 9.20 25.82 27.32
N PRO A 342 8.65 26.22 28.47
CA PRO A 342 7.24 26.59 28.59
C PRO A 342 6.76 27.70 27.65
N ALA A 343 7.62 28.65 27.32
CA ALA A 343 7.24 29.74 26.42
C ALA A 343 6.95 29.27 24.99
N HIS A 344 7.47 28.09 24.57
CA HIS A 344 7.47 27.64 23.15
C HIS A 344 6.95 26.23 22.94
N ASP A 345 6.56 25.49 23.99
CA ASP A 345 5.86 24.20 23.92
C ASP A 345 4.62 24.23 24.82
N GLN A 346 3.44 23.90 24.28
CA GLN A 346 2.19 24.02 25.03
C GLN A 346 2.10 23.04 26.20
N ARG A 347 2.66 21.83 26.08
CA ARG A 347 2.67 20.83 27.18
C ARG A 347 3.52 21.34 28.35
N ASP A 348 4.66 21.91 27.99
CA ASP A 348 5.56 22.49 28.98
C ASP A 348 4.94 23.75 29.63
N PHE A 349 4.19 24.56 28.85
CA PHE A 349 3.47 25.71 29.35
C PHE A 349 2.42 25.33 30.39
N ASP A 350 1.58 24.33 30.07
CA ASP A 350 0.52 23.85 30.96
C ASP A 350 1.11 23.28 32.25
N PHE A 351 2.20 22.52 32.15
CA PHE A 351 2.94 21.97 33.28
C PHE A 351 3.54 23.11 34.15
N ALA A 352 4.21 24.07 33.53
CA ALA A 352 4.83 25.21 34.23
C ALA A 352 3.78 26.05 34.98
N LYS A 353 2.60 26.29 34.38
CA LYS A 353 1.50 27.01 35.06
C LYS A 353 0.99 26.20 36.27
N LYS A 354 0.85 24.89 36.15
CA LYS A 354 0.39 24.02 37.25
C LYS A 354 1.36 23.99 38.42
N PHE A 355 2.67 23.92 38.14
CA PHE A 355 3.71 23.82 39.17
C PHE A 355 4.33 25.18 39.53
N ASN A 356 3.74 26.27 39.01
CA ASN A 356 4.22 27.67 39.26
C ASN A 356 5.70 27.87 38.94
N LEU A 357 6.14 27.32 37.77
CA LEU A 357 7.51 27.44 37.28
C LEU A 357 7.67 28.68 36.39
N GLU A 358 8.91 29.13 36.23
CA GLU A 358 9.26 30.30 35.42
C GLU A 358 8.97 30.03 33.93
N ILE A 359 8.53 31.04 33.18
CA ILE A 359 8.29 30.99 31.73
C ILE A 359 9.14 32.07 31.08
N ILE A 360 10.16 31.69 30.33
CA ILE A 360 11.12 32.57 29.69
C ILE A 360 10.96 32.54 28.18
N PRO A 361 10.44 33.60 27.53
CA PRO A 361 10.38 33.66 26.07
C PRO A 361 11.77 33.90 25.48
N VAL A 362 12.08 33.14 24.41
CA VAL A 362 13.35 33.27 23.67
C VAL A 362 13.14 33.47 22.17
N VAL A 363 11.89 33.44 21.73
CA VAL A 363 11.48 33.85 20.37
C VAL A 363 10.38 34.89 20.51
N ASP A 364 10.56 36.02 19.83
CA ASP A 364 9.60 37.12 19.76
C ASP A 364 9.02 37.25 18.36
N THR A 365 7.86 37.82 18.26
CA THR A 365 7.15 38.03 16.99
C THR A 365 7.04 39.50 16.68
N GLU A 366 6.96 39.87 15.42
CA GLU A 366 6.66 41.23 14.97
C GLU A 366 5.15 41.56 15.05
N ASP A 367 4.30 40.58 15.45
CA ASP A 367 2.87 40.78 15.61
C ASP A 367 2.56 41.56 16.89
N PRO A 368 2.06 42.81 16.79
CA PRO A 368 1.80 43.66 17.96
C PRO A 368 0.64 43.15 18.84
N GLU A 369 -0.14 42.17 18.39
CA GLU A 369 -1.23 41.57 19.17
C GLU A 369 -0.73 40.50 20.15
N ILE A 370 0.51 40.04 20.01
CA ILE A 370 1.12 39.00 20.84
C ILE A 370 2.19 39.59 21.76
N ASP A 371 1.90 39.65 23.05
CA ASP A 371 2.91 40.00 24.08
C ASP A 371 3.57 38.71 24.60
N VAL A 372 4.78 38.43 24.10
CA VAL A 372 5.53 37.21 24.49
C VAL A 372 5.97 37.22 25.96
N ASN A 373 5.94 38.38 26.62
CA ASN A 373 6.25 38.50 28.05
C ASN A 373 5.03 38.25 28.96
N ASN A 374 3.83 38.11 28.35
CA ASN A 374 2.60 37.89 29.10
C ASN A 374 1.71 36.83 28.41
N LEU A 375 2.29 35.66 28.17
CA LEU A 375 1.67 34.57 27.42
C LEU A 375 0.52 33.92 28.21
N ASN A 376 -0.62 33.73 27.54
CA ASN A 376 -1.73 32.91 27.99
C ASN A 376 -1.64 31.45 27.47
N GLN A 377 -0.83 31.24 26.44
CA GLN A 377 -0.50 29.93 25.82
C GLN A 377 0.92 30.01 25.26
N ALA A 378 1.52 28.87 24.95
CA ALA A 378 2.86 28.84 24.36
C ALA A 378 2.89 29.52 22.98
N PHE A 379 3.96 30.25 22.69
CA PHE A 379 4.24 30.81 21.37
C PHE A 379 5.16 29.87 20.59
N ALA A 380 4.59 29.06 19.69
CA ALA A 380 5.32 28.04 18.92
C ALA A 380 5.64 28.48 17.48
N ALA A 381 5.29 29.71 17.07
CA ALA A 381 5.47 30.24 15.73
C ALA A 381 6.89 30.74 15.46
N GLU A 382 7.12 31.21 14.23
CA GLU A 382 8.37 31.77 13.77
C GLU A 382 8.55 33.19 14.30
N GLY A 383 9.82 33.63 14.53
CA GLY A 383 10.11 34.95 15.04
C GLY A 383 11.60 35.18 15.19
N LYS A 384 11.94 36.24 15.89
CA LYS A 384 13.32 36.65 16.18
C LYS A 384 13.75 36.22 17.57
N MET A 385 14.99 35.72 17.64
CA MET A 385 15.60 35.34 18.94
C MET A 385 15.72 36.49 19.87
N ILE A 386 15.31 36.31 21.14
CA ILE A 386 15.49 37.21 22.27
C ILE A 386 16.01 36.43 23.48
N ASN A 387 16.57 37.07 24.49
CA ASN A 387 17.09 36.44 25.72
C ASN A 387 18.05 35.23 25.45
N SER A 388 18.80 35.28 24.34
CA SER A 388 19.60 34.17 23.81
C SER A 388 21.01 34.58 23.43
N ASP A 389 21.59 35.52 24.20
CA ASP A 389 22.96 36.06 24.07
C ASP A 389 23.34 36.45 22.63
N GLN A 390 24.37 35.83 22.06
CA GLN A 390 24.88 36.11 20.72
C GLN A 390 23.88 35.77 19.59
N PHE A 391 22.82 35.05 19.85
CA PHE A 391 21.79 34.68 18.88
C PHE A 391 20.62 35.68 18.83
N ASN A 392 20.60 36.69 19.69
CA ASN A 392 19.55 37.72 19.72
C ASN A 392 19.42 38.43 18.36
N GLY A 393 18.18 38.57 17.88
CA GLY A 393 17.85 39.19 16.58
C GLY A 393 17.95 38.29 15.39
N MET A 394 18.49 37.08 15.53
CA MET A 394 18.52 36.04 14.45
C MET A 394 17.11 35.48 14.22
N ASP A 395 16.80 35.07 13.02
CA ASP A 395 15.61 34.28 12.75
C ASP A 395 15.71 32.93 13.45
N ASN A 396 14.64 32.49 14.12
CA ASN A 396 14.72 31.27 14.93
C ASN A 396 14.99 29.98 14.13
N LYS A 397 14.59 29.91 12.85
CA LYS A 397 14.94 28.81 11.98
C LYS A 397 16.44 28.76 11.68
N GLU A 398 17.04 29.92 11.42
CA GLU A 398 18.48 30.02 11.22
C GLU A 398 19.23 29.74 12.52
N ALA A 399 18.67 30.20 13.66
CA ALA A 399 19.24 29.99 14.98
C ALA A 399 19.34 28.50 15.37
N ILE A 400 18.42 27.64 14.93
CA ILE A 400 18.50 26.20 15.20
C ILE A 400 19.86 25.64 14.74
N SER A 401 20.26 25.89 13.50
CA SER A 401 21.54 25.41 12.95
C SER A 401 22.74 26.09 13.62
N ALA A 402 22.66 27.41 13.82
CA ALA A 402 23.75 28.19 14.44
C ALA A 402 24.00 27.79 15.91
N VAL A 403 22.93 27.51 16.66
CA VAL A 403 23.06 27.02 18.05
C VAL A 403 23.65 25.62 18.09
N ILE A 404 23.22 24.69 17.19
CA ILE A 404 23.78 23.35 17.11
C ILE A 404 25.26 23.38 16.79
N GLU A 405 25.70 24.21 15.84
CA GLU A 405 27.11 24.34 15.47
C GLU A 405 27.94 24.93 16.62
N TRP A 406 27.39 25.90 17.32
CA TRP A 406 28.02 26.50 18.50
C TRP A 406 28.15 25.47 19.65
N LEU A 407 27.09 24.69 19.94
CA LEU A 407 27.13 23.67 20.99
C LEU A 407 28.21 22.61 20.72
N ASP A 408 28.40 22.24 19.46
CA ASP A 408 29.42 21.25 19.03
C ASP A 408 30.83 21.86 19.20
N ALA A 409 31.00 23.11 18.80
CA ALA A 409 32.28 23.84 18.95
C ALA A 409 32.70 24.02 20.40
N GLU A 410 31.75 24.30 21.32
CA GLU A 410 32.01 24.43 22.75
C GLU A 410 32.11 23.09 23.50
N GLY A 411 31.80 21.97 22.83
CA GLY A 411 31.85 20.63 23.42
C GLY A 411 30.77 20.33 24.46
N ILE A 412 29.68 21.12 24.46
CA ILE A 412 28.52 20.99 25.39
C ILE A 412 27.31 20.30 24.76
N GLY A 413 27.41 19.97 23.47
CA GLY A 413 26.43 19.21 22.72
C GLY A 413 27.00 18.76 21.41
N LYS A 414 26.24 17.94 20.68
CA LYS A 414 26.62 17.49 19.34
C LYS A 414 25.43 17.41 18.40
N LYS A 415 25.65 17.71 17.12
CA LYS A 415 24.68 17.48 16.09
C LYS A 415 24.34 16.00 16.02
N THR A 416 23.07 15.65 16.10
CA THR A 416 22.62 14.27 16.12
C THR A 416 21.41 14.10 15.19
N VAL A 417 21.40 13.00 14.47
CA VAL A 417 20.27 12.59 13.65
C VAL A 417 19.56 11.44 14.36
N ASN A 418 18.29 11.62 14.63
CA ASN A 418 17.43 10.60 15.22
C ASN A 418 16.34 10.19 14.24
N TYR A 419 15.87 8.97 14.37
CA TYR A 419 14.75 8.41 13.61
C TYR A 419 13.65 7.97 14.57
N ARG A 420 12.39 8.13 14.16
CA ARG A 420 11.26 7.52 14.85
C ARG A 420 11.22 6.01 14.61
N LEU A 421 11.60 5.58 13.40
CA LEU A 421 11.77 4.18 13.04
C LEU A 421 12.59 3.44 14.10
N ARG A 422 12.16 2.25 14.48
CA ARG A 422 12.87 1.34 15.38
C ARG A 422 13.24 0.07 14.64
N ASP A 423 14.21 -0.66 15.17
CA ASP A 423 14.57 -1.96 14.62
C ASP A 423 13.38 -2.91 14.61
N TRP A 424 13.29 -3.69 13.55
CA TRP A 424 12.17 -4.58 13.33
C TRP A 424 12.22 -5.78 14.25
N LEU A 425 11.24 -5.91 15.13
CA LEU A 425 11.07 -7.03 16.07
C LEU A 425 10.48 -8.23 15.32
N ILE A 426 11.29 -9.28 15.16
CA ILE A 426 10.92 -10.43 14.32
C ILE A 426 10.47 -11.67 15.09
N SER A 427 10.85 -11.84 16.34
CA SER A 427 10.44 -12.99 17.16
C SER A 427 8.94 -13.04 17.43
N ARG A 428 8.33 -14.22 17.26
CA ARG A 428 6.93 -14.50 17.62
C ARG A 428 6.86 -15.79 18.44
N GLN A 429 6.10 -15.77 19.55
CA GLN A 429 5.84 -16.93 20.41
C GLN A 429 4.68 -17.72 19.82
N ARG A 430 4.92 -18.28 18.63
CA ARG A 430 3.92 -18.99 17.83
C ARG A 430 4.49 -20.27 17.25
N TYR A 431 3.62 -21.22 16.95
CA TYR A 431 3.96 -22.46 16.26
C TYR A 431 3.95 -22.25 14.74
N TRP A 432 2.85 -21.69 14.19
CA TRP A 432 2.64 -21.61 12.75
C TRP A 432 3.37 -20.40 12.14
N GLY A 433 4.64 -20.58 11.87
CA GLY A 433 5.56 -19.58 11.32
C GLY A 433 6.91 -20.19 11.01
N THR A 434 7.75 -19.50 10.26
CA THR A 434 9.11 -19.94 9.94
C THR A 434 9.96 -20.03 11.20
N PRO A 435 10.49 -21.22 11.59
CA PRO A 435 11.39 -21.35 12.74
C PRO A 435 12.67 -20.52 12.56
N ILE A 436 13.07 -19.80 13.59
CA ILE A 436 14.34 -19.06 13.59
C ILE A 436 15.51 -20.06 13.67
N PRO A 437 16.41 -20.12 12.67
CA PRO A 437 17.42 -21.17 12.54
C PRO A 437 18.65 -20.90 13.43
N MET A 438 18.42 -20.65 14.73
CA MET A 438 19.47 -20.29 15.67
C MET A 438 19.53 -21.30 16.83
N ILE A 439 20.74 -21.52 17.36
CA ILE A 439 21.02 -22.47 18.44
C ILE A 439 21.78 -21.73 19.52
N HIS A 440 21.34 -21.83 20.77
CA HIS A 440 22.04 -21.32 21.93
C HIS A 440 22.90 -22.40 22.56
N CYS A 441 24.19 -22.13 22.69
CA CYS A 441 25.19 -22.97 23.35
C CYS A 441 25.81 -22.17 24.50
N ASP A 442 25.92 -22.77 25.68
CA ASP A 442 26.47 -22.09 26.85
C ASP A 442 27.93 -21.62 26.64
N ASP A 443 28.73 -22.34 25.83
CA ASP A 443 30.10 -21.96 25.53
C ASP A 443 30.28 -21.04 24.33
N CYS A 444 29.38 -21.16 23.32
CA CYS A 444 29.54 -20.48 22.03
C CYS A 444 28.58 -19.29 21.86
N GLY A 445 27.59 -19.13 22.75
CA GLY A 445 26.50 -18.20 22.60
C GLY A 445 25.55 -18.62 21.49
N TRP A 446 24.94 -17.65 20.83
CA TRP A 446 24.05 -17.88 19.68
C TRP A 446 24.87 -18.26 18.43
N VAL A 447 24.52 -19.39 17.83
CA VAL A 447 25.16 -19.94 16.64
C VAL A 447 24.08 -20.28 15.61
N PRO A 448 24.22 -19.91 14.34
CA PRO A 448 23.28 -20.31 13.33
C PRO A 448 23.33 -21.83 13.06
N GLU A 449 22.22 -22.41 12.67
CA GLU A 449 22.18 -23.78 12.12
C GLU A 449 23.05 -23.83 10.85
N LYS A 450 23.55 -24.99 10.52
CA LYS A 450 24.32 -25.18 9.27
C LYS A 450 23.38 -25.13 8.07
N GLU A 451 23.84 -24.50 7.00
CA GLU A 451 23.06 -24.38 5.77
C GLU A 451 22.63 -25.73 5.18
N GLU A 452 23.49 -26.76 5.33
CA GLU A 452 23.23 -28.12 4.89
C GLU A 452 22.07 -28.82 5.65
N ASN A 453 21.70 -28.32 6.83
CA ASN A 453 20.63 -28.86 7.67
C ASN A 453 19.29 -28.11 7.49
N LEU A 454 19.27 -27.10 6.63
CA LEU A 454 18.02 -26.37 6.33
C LEU A 454 17.13 -27.19 5.39
N PRO A 455 15.82 -27.12 5.57
CA PRO A 455 15.08 -26.32 6.55
C PRO A 455 15.06 -26.93 7.96
N VAL A 456 15.09 -26.07 8.99
CA VAL A 456 14.65 -26.46 10.33
C VAL A 456 13.14 -26.61 10.29
N LEU A 457 12.64 -27.84 10.33
CA LEU A 457 11.24 -28.16 10.19
C LEU A 457 10.45 -27.90 11.48
N LEU A 458 9.16 -27.54 11.33
CA LEU A 458 8.21 -27.49 12.45
C LEU A 458 7.96 -28.91 12.98
N PRO A 459 8.00 -29.13 14.29
CA PRO A 459 7.71 -30.43 14.90
C PRO A 459 6.19 -30.68 14.92
N THR A 460 5.79 -31.95 14.83
CA THR A 460 4.38 -32.37 14.90
C THR A 460 3.92 -32.77 16.29
N ASP A 461 4.83 -32.84 17.26
CA ASP A 461 4.58 -33.27 18.66
C ASP A 461 4.37 -32.07 19.61
N VAL A 462 3.67 -31.03 19.18
CA VAL A 462 3.41 -29.82 19.98
C VAL A 462 2.06 -29.83 20.65
N GLU A 463 1.95 -29.16 21.79
CA GLU A 463 0.70 -28.90 22.50
C GLU A 463 0.39 -27.40 22.51
N PHE A 464 -0.84 -27.04 22.16
CA PHE A 464 -1.32 -25.66 22.17
C PHE A 464 -1.90 -25.32 23.55
N THR A 465 -1.04 -24.85 24.47
CA THR A 465 -1.42 -24.61 25.88
C THR A 465 -2.20 -23.32 26.10
N GLY A 466 -2.10 -22.36 25.20
CA GLY A 466 -2.71 -21.03 25.35
C GLY A 466 -2.17 -20.20 26.52
N LYS A 467 -0.99 -20.53 27.06
CA LYS A 467 -0.40 -19.90 28.27
C LYS A 467 0.66 -18.83 27.97
N GLY A 468 0.80 -18.41 26.69
CA GLY A 468 1.73 -17.34 26.28
C GLY A 468 3.20 -17.74 26.21
N GLU A 469 3.52 -19.03 26.32
CA GLU A 469 4.81 -19.62 25.97
C GLU A 469 4.74 -20.14 24.52
N SER A 470 5.87 -20.14 23.83
CA SER A 470 5.92 -20.73 22.49
C SER A 470 5.49 -22.20 22.51
N PRO A 471 4.54 -22.63 21.68
CA PRO A 471 4.16 -24.05 21.60
C PRO A 471 5.34 -24.97 21.24
N LEU A 472 6.37 -24.47 20.58
CA LEU A 472 7.58 -25.21 20.27
C LEU A 472 8.33 -25.68 21.52
N ALA A 473 8.15 -25.02 22.66
CA ALA A 473 8.70 -25.42 23.95
C ALA A 473 8.09 -26.73 24.49
N THR A 474 6.90 -27.11 24.00
CA THR A 474 6.22 -28.36 24.42
C THR A 474 6.72 -29.59 23.65
N SER A 475 7.38 -29.40 22.49
CA SER A 475 7.94 -30.50 21.71
C SER A 475 9.12 -31.15 22.41
N LYS A 476 9.13 -32.47 22.44
CA LYS A 476 10.23 -33.27 23.01
C LYS A 476 11.42 -33.44 22.07
N THR A 477 11.22 -33.17 20.77
CA THR A 477 12.21 -33.44 19.73
C THR A 477 12.83 -32.18 19.16
N PHE A 478 12.25 -31.01 19.37
CA PHE A 478 12.65 -29.76 18.73
C PHE A 478 13.73 -28.99 19.49
N ALA A 479 13.57 -28.82 20.82
CA ALA A 479 14.40 -27.94 21.63
C ALA A 479 15.85 -28.45 21.77
N ASP A 480 16.01 -29.74 22.09
CA ASP A 480 17.33 -30.34 22.35
C ASP A 480 18.07 -30.61 21.03
N CYS A 481 19.27 -30.04 20.91
CA CYS A 481 20.13 -30.22 19.74
C CYS A 481 21.63 -30.22 20.12
N THR A 482 22.47 -30.34 19.10
CA THR A 482 23.92 -30.27 19.22
C THR A 482 24.43 -28.96 18.62
N CYS A 483 25.31 -28.27 19.37
CA CYS A 483 25.93 -27.04 18.86
C CYS A 483 26.73 -27.32 17.59
N PRO A 484 26.43 -26.66 16.46
CA PRO A 484 27.11 -26.88 15.18
C PRO A 484 28.57 -26.42 15.19
N ARG A 485 28.97 -25.58 16.18
CA ARG A 485 30.34 -25.08 16.31
C ARG A 485 31.26 -25.98 17.18
N CYS A 486 30.78 -26.41 18.36
CA CYS A 486 31.60 -27.15 19.33
C CYS A 486 31.13 -28.58 19.58
N GLY A 487 29.99 -29.03 19.06
CA GLY A 487 29.48 -30.40 19.21
C GLY A 487 28.85 -30.71 20.58
N LYS A 488 28.79 -29.75 21.51
CA LYS A 488 28.15 -29.93 22.82
C LYS A 488 26.65 -29.85 22.77
N LYS A 489 25.95 -30.30 23.83
CA LYS A 489 24.51 -30.12 23.97
C LYS A 489 24.18 -28.64 23.92
N ALA A 490 23.11 -28.31 23.21
CA ALA A 490 22.64 -26.94 22.97
C ALA A 490 21.12 -26.95 22.84
N THR A 491 20.52 -25.77 22.79
CA THR A 491 19.08 -25.59 22.69
C THR A 491 18.73 -24.74 21.47
N ARG A 492 17.76 -25.19 20.65
CA ARG A 492 17.24 -24.39 19.55
C ARG A 492 16.47 -23.17 20.04
N GLU A 493 16.44 -22.14 19.19
CA GLU A 493 15.49 -21.04 19.35
C GLU A 493 14.06 -21.59 19.23
N LEU A 494 13.19 -21.13 20.14
CA LEU A 494 11.81 -21.60 20.25
C LEU A 494 10.79 -20.60 19.68
N ASP A 495 11.25 -19.44 19.23
CA ASP A 495 10.42 -18.48 18.56
C ASP A 495 10.38 -18.73 17.04
N THR A 496 9.29 -18.38 16.41
CA THR A 496 9.17 -18.29 14.96
C THR A 496 9.33 -16.86 14.49
N MET A 497 9.51 -16.66 13.19
CA MET A 497 9.64 -15.35 12.57
C MET A 497 8.27 -14.68 12.39
N ASP A 498 8.25 -13.36 12.38
CA ASP A 498 7.11 -12.56 11.92
C ASP A 498 6.77 -12.92 10.46
N THR A 499 5.51 -13.08 10.15
CA THR A 499 5.03 -13.45 8.81
C THR A 499 5.41 -12.45 7.73
N PHE A 500 5.62 -11.18 8.08
CA PHE A 500 6.11 -10.19 7.12
C PHE A 500 7.52 -10.46 6.60
N LEU A 501 8.31 -11.33 7.26
CA LEU A 501 9.59 -11.79 6.71
C LEU A 501 9.35 -12.62 5.45
N ASP A 502 8.41 -13.56 5.52
CA ASP A 502 8.10 -14.45 4.41
C ASP A 502 7.58 -13.65 3.21
N SER A 503 6.76 -12.63 3.43
CA SER A 503 6.24 -11.78 2.36
C SER A 503 7.20 -10.66 1.90
N SER A 504 8.39 -10.53 2.51
CA SER A 504 9.33 -9.45 2.14
C SER A 504 10.22 -9.78 0.94
N TRP A 505 10.18 -11.00 0.40
CA TRP A 505 11.03 -11.42 -0.71
C TRP A 505 10.35 -12.34 -1.73
N TYR A 506 9.08 -12.70 -1.57
CA TYR A 506 8.33 -13.65 -2.39
C TYR A 506 8.30 -13.27 -3.88
N PHE A 507 8.32 -11.97 -4.20
CA PHE A 507 8.42 -11.46 -5.56
C PHE A 507 9.72 -11.87 -6.27
N LEU A 508 10.79 -12.11 -5.52
CA LEU A 508 12.04 -12.67 -6.04
C LEU A 508 11.90 -14.18 -6.26
N ARG A 509 11.24 -14.89 -5.32
CA ARG A 509 11.03 -16.33 -5.42
C ARG A 509 10.18 -16.70 -6.62
N TYR A 510 9.18 -15.89 -6.97
CA TYR A 510 8.37 -16.08 -8.18
C TYR A 510 9.17 -16.08 -9.48
N CYS A 511 10.31 -15.41 -9.52
CA CYS A 511 11.18 -15.44 -10.69
C CYS A 511 11.78 -16.84 -10.94
N ASP A 512 11.98 -17.65 -9.86
CA ASP A 512 12.55 -18.99 -9.94
C ASP A 512 12.07 -19.91 -8.79
N PRO A 513 10.77 -20.22 -8.72
CA PRO A 513 10.15 -20.83 -7.54
C PRO A 513 10.58 -22.28 -7.27
N LYS A 514 10.99 -23.02 -8.32
CA LYS A 514 11.35 -24.44 -8.22
C LYS A 514 12.85 -24.67 -8.00
N ASN A 515 13.63 -23.60 -7.75
CA ASN A 515 15.07 -23.73 -7.50
C ASN A 515 15.34 -24.39 -6.13
N ALA A 516 15.95 -25.55 -6.14
CA ALA A 516 16.30 -26.32 -4.94
C ALA A 516 17.71 -26.01 -4.41
N GLU A 517 18.56 -25.36 -5.22
CA GLU A 517 19.98 -25.11 -4.92
C GLU A 517 20.23 -23.69 -4.37
N ALA A 518 19.33 -22.75 -4.71
CA ALA A 518 19.42 -21.36 -4.25
C ALA A 518 18.03 -20.76 -4.01
N ALA A 519 17.96 -19.65 -3.28
CA ALA A 519 16.71 -18.91 -3.09
C ALA A 519 16.07 -18.52 -4.44
N PHE A 520 16.91 -18.22 -5.42
CA PHE A 520 16.56 -17.93 -6.82
C PHE A 520 17.83 -17.88 -7.68
N ASP A 521 17.68 -18.05 -8.99
CA ASP A 521 18.76 -17.77 -9.96
C ASP A 521 18.83 -16.26 -10.21
N LYS A 522 20.03 -15.68 -10.03
CA LYS A 522 20.25 -14.24 -10.20
C LYS A 522 19.91 -13.75 -11.62
N LYS A 523 20.17 -14.55 -12.66
CA LYS A 523 19.89 -14.14 -14.05
C LYS A 523 18.39 -14.06 -14.32
N LYS A 524 17.59 -15.00 -13.79
CA LYS A 524 16.14 -14.95 -13.89
C LYS A 524 15.57 -13.75 -13.12
N VAL A 525 16.12 -13.49 -11.91
CA VAL A 525 15.74 -12.30 -11.14
C VAL A 525 16.12 -11.02 -11.88
N ASP A 526 17.31 -10.94 -12.44
CA ASP A 526 17.76 -9.75 -13.21
C ASP A 526 16.94 -9.54 -14.49
N TYR A 527 16.39 -10.62 -15.08
CA TYR A 527 15.47 -10.51 -16.23
C TYR A 527 14.11 -9.94 -15.81
N TRP A 528 13.48 -10.47 -14.74
CA TRP A 528 12.12 -10.10 -14.36
C TRP A 528 12.04 -8.83 -13.51
N MET A 529 13.00 -8.60 -12.60
CA MET A 529 12.96 -7.45 -11.69
C MET A 529 13.30 -6.11 -12.42
N ASN A 530 12.83 -4.97 -11.92
CA ASN A 530 11.89 -4.81 -10.81
C ASN A 530 10.48 -5.25 -11.22
N VAL A 531 9.62 -5.49 -10.23
CA VAL A 531 8.18 -5.59 -10.50
C VAL A 531 7.71 -4.30 -11.16
N ASP A 532 7.16 -4.40 -12.38
CA ASP A 532 6.78 -3.21 -13.16
C ASP A 532 5.50 -2.57 -12.62
N GLN A 533 4.52 -3.39 -12.21
CA GLN A 533 3.29 -2.91 -11.57
C GLN A 533 2.97 -3.77 -10.34
N TYR A 534 2.99 -3.16 -9.18
CA TYR A 534 2.59 -3.76 -7.92
C TYR A 534 1.22 -3.23 -7.46
N ILE A 535 0.34 -4.12 -6.99
CA ILE A 535 -1.05 -3.79 -6.66
C ILE A 535 -1.40 -4.33 -5.28
N GLY A 536 -1.96 -3.48 -4.40
CA GLY A 536 -2.37 -3.92 -3.08
C GLY A 536 -2.97 -2.83 -2.21
N GLY A 537 -3.24 -3.13 -0.94
CA GLY A 537 -3.86 -2.21 0.00
C GLY A 537 -2.90 -1.13 0.52
N VAL A 538 -3.42 0.07 0.72
CA VAL A 538 -2.64 1.20 1.29
C VAL A 538 -2.25 0.97 2.76
N GLU A 539 -2.93 0.10 3.47
CA GLU A 539 -2.63 -0.31 4.85
C GLU A 539 -1.22 -0.91 5.00
N HIS A 540 -0.68 -1.46 3.93
CA HIS A 540 0.66 -2.02 3.90
C HIS A 540 1.78 -0.98 3.71
N ALA A 541 1.46 0.32 3.63
CA ALA A 541 2.43 1.38 3.35
C ALA A 541 3.63 1.39 4.31
N ILE A 542 3.40 1.23 5.62
CA ILE A 542 4.44 1.25 6.67
C ILE A 542 4.78 -0.14 7.22
N LEU A 543 4.13 -1.19 6.70
CA LEU A 543 4.33 -2.59 7.03
C LEU A 543 5.09 -3.27 5.88
N HIS A 544 4.42 -4.18 5.16
CA HIS A 544 4.97 -4.98 4.07
C HIS A 544 5.80 -4.17 3.06
N LEU A 545 5.29 -3.02 2.57
CA LEU A 545 6.01 -2.23 1.56
C LEU A 545 7.37 -1.70 2.06
N MET A 546 7.44 -1.29 3.32
CA MET A 546 8.69 -0.81 3.90
C MET A 546 9.66 -1.98 4.18
N TYR A 547 9.15 -3.11 4.65
CA TYR A 547 9.94 -4.30 4.90
C TYR A 547 10.48 -4.91 3.60
N ALA A 548 9.67 -4.98 2.54
CA ALA A 548 10.10 -5.44 1.22
C ALA A 548 11.23 -4.56 0.65
N ARG A 549 11.16 -3.24 0.82
CA ARG A 549 12.22 -2.30 0.42
C ARG A 549 13.50 -2.54 1.22
N PHE A 550 13.40 -2.71 2.53
CA PHE A 550 14.54 -3.05 3.39
C PHE A 550 15.19 -4.37 2.96
N PHE A 551 14.39 -5.43 2.75
CA PHE A 551 14.91 -6.73 2.28
C PHE A 551 15.65 -6.60 0.95
N GLN A 552 15.04 -5.91 -0.01
CA GLN A 552 15.63 -5.68 -1.33
C GLN A 552 16.99 -4.98 -1.22
N MET A 553 17.09 -3.91 -0.42
CA MET A 553 18.35 -3.19 -0.18
C MET A 553 19.38 -4.06 0.51
N ALA A 554 18.98 -4.87 1.51
CA ALA A 554 19.89 -5.77 2.22
C ALA A 554 20.41 -6.89 1.30
N LEU A 555 19.55 -7.46 0.45
CA LEU A 555 19.95 -8.46 -0.56
C LEU A 555 20.83 -7.85 -1.66
N TYR A 556 20.60 -6.58 -2.01
CA TYR A 556 21.47 -5.82 -2.92
C TYR A 556 22.87 -5.67 -2.34
N ASP A 557 23.00 -5.31 -1.06
CA ASP A 557 24.27 -5.18 -0.36
C ASP A 557 25.00 -6.53 -0.18
N LEU A 558 24.28 -7.64 -0.24
CA LEU A 558 24.82 -8.99 -0.31
C LEU A 558 25.19 -9.42 -1.73
N GLY A 559 24.90 -8.62 -2.77
CA GLY A 559 25.18 -8.93 -4.17
C GLY A 559 24.23 -9.95 -4.80
N LEU A 560 23.13 -10.30 -4.11
CA LEU A 560 22.18 -11.31 -4.56
C LEU A 560 21.20 -10.78 -5.61
N VAL A 561 20.90 -9.48 -5.58
CA VAL A 561 20.03 -8.78 -6.55
C VAL A 561 20.74 -7.55 -7.11
N SER A 562 20.31 -7.07 -8.28
CA SER A 562 20.96 -5.94 -9.00
C SER A 562 20.23 -4.60 -8.83
N ALA A 563 19.05 -4.59 -8.22
CA ALA A 563 18.25 -3.38 -7.97
C ALA A 563 18.04 -3.15 -6.47
N GLU A 564 18.05 -1.89 -6.04
CA GLU A 564 17.84 -1.50 -4.64
C GLU A 564 16.37 -1.45 -4.22
N GLU A 565 15.48 -1.19 -5.16
CA GLU A 565 14.04 -1.09 -4.91
C GLU A 565 13.28 -2.24 -5.60
N PRO A 566 12.27 -2.83 -4.95
CA PRO A 566 11.59 -3.99 -5.53
C PRO A 566 10.52 -3.61 -6.56
N PHE A 567 9.81 -2.50 -6.38
CA PHE A 567 8.59 -2.17 -7.11
C PHE A 567 8.73 -0.83 -7.82
N LYS A 568 8.60 -0.83 -9.16
CA LYS A 568 8.71 0.37 -9.98
C LYS A 568 7.47 1.27 -9.86
N ASN A 569 6.28 0.68 -10.05
CA ASN A 569 5.02 1.37 -9.91
C ASN A 569 4.16 0.68 -8.84
N LEU A 570 3.41 1.46 -8.09
CA LEU A 570 2.50 0.99 -7.06
C LEU A 570 1.09 1.54 -7.30
N LEU A 571 0.11 0.65 -7.38
CA LEU A 571 -1.31 0.99 -7.37
C LEU A 571 -1.92 0.59 -6.03
N THR A 572 -2.43 1.56 -5.28
CA THR A 572 -3.15 1.27 -4.03
C THR A 572 -4.65 1.25 -4.29
N GLN A 573 -5.25 0.07 -4.13
CA GLN A 573 -6.69 -0.07 -4.33
C GLN A 573 -7.50 0.50 -3.16
N GLY A 574 -8.69 1.05 -3.49
CA GLY A 574 -9.69 1.46 -2.50
C GLY A 574 -10.47 0.27 -1.93
N MET A 575 -11.07 0.44 -0.76
CA MET A 575 -11.88 -0.59 -0.11
C MET A 575 -13.19 -0.85 -0.83
N VAL A 576 -13.76 -2.04 -0.61
CA VAL A 576 -15.12 -2.37 -1.04
C VAL A 576 -16.07 -2.19 0.15
N ASN A 577 -17.03 -1.31 -0.01
CA ASN A 577 -18.04 -0.98 0.98
C ASN A 577 -19.40 -1.58 0.58
N LYS A 578 -20.28 -1.76 1.56
CA LYS A 578 -21.70 -2.03 1.34
C LYS A 578 -22.53 -1.18 2.31
N ASP A 579 -23.50 -0.47 1.77
CA ASP A 579 -24.36 0.46 2.52
C ASP A 579 -23.53 1.54 3.27
N GLY A 580 -22.49 2.08 2.61
CA GLY A 580 -21.61 3.12 3.16
C GLY A 580 -20.67 2.66 4.28
N LYS A 581 -20.52 1.35 4.49
CA LYS A 581 -19.63 0.77 5.51
C LYS A 581 -18.71 -0.27 4.90
N LYS A 582 -17.48 -0.34 5.40
CA LYS A 582 -16.53 -1.40 5.03
C LYS A 582 -17.18 -2.77 5.23
N MET A 583 -17.05 -3.65 4.24
CA MET A 583 -17.48 -5.04 4.37
C MET A 583 -16.71 -5.75 5.48
N SER A 584 -17.41 -6.36 6.42
CA SER A 584 -16.81 -7.08 7.54
C SER A 584 -17.70 -8.23 7.99
N LYS A 585 -17.09 -9.38 8.31
CA LYS A 585 -17.81 -10.55 8.87
C LYS A 585 -18.50 -10.22 10.19
N SER A 586 -17.90 -9.34 11.00
CA SER A 586 -18.48 -8.90 12.29
C SER A 586 -19.73 -8.04 12.14
N ILE A 587 -19.87 -7.29 11.03
CA ILE A 587 -21.04 -6.47 10.71
C ILE A 587 -22.10 -7.28 9.95
N GLY A 588 -21.71 -8.41 9.33
CA GLY A 588 -22.62 -9.27 8.56
C GLY A 588 -23.01 -8.70 7.19
N ASN A 589 -22.26 -7.73 6.65
CA ASN A 589 -22.51 -7.08 5.36
C ASN A 589 -21.59 -7.58 4.22
N VAL A 590 -20.93 -8.73 4.41
CA VAL A 590 -20.01 -9.30 3.41
C VAL A 590 -20.80 -9.85 2.23
N VAL A 591 -20.33 -9.54 1.00
CA VAL A 591 -20.77 -10.17 -0.24
C VAL A 591 -19.73 -11.20 -0.66
N SER A 592 -20.14 -12.43 -0.87
CA SER A 592 -19.26 -13.50 -1.34
C SER A 592 -19.08 -13.40 -2.86
N PRO A 593 -17.84 -13.42 -3.38
CA PRO A 593 -17.61 -13.59 -4.83
C PRO A 593 -18.29 -14.84 -5.38
N GLU A 594 -18.26 -15.95 -4.65
CA GLU A 594 -18.85 -17.23 -5.04
C GLU A 594 -20.35 -17.12 -5.32
N GLU A 595 -21.11 -16.43 -4.44
CA GLU A 595 -22.56 -16.21 -4.64
C GLU A 595 -22.85 -15.43 -5.93
N ILE A 596 -22.03 -14.43 -6.24
CA ILE A 596 -22.19 -13.62 -7.45
C ILE A 596 -21.82 -14.42 -8.69
N ILE A 597 -20.73 -15.17 -8.65
CA ILE A 597 -20.29 -16.04 -9.76
C ILE A 597 -21.36 -17.12 -10.04
N GLN A 598 -21.90 -17.77 -9.03
CA GLN A 598 -22.94 -18.77 -9.19
C GLN A 598 -24.22 -18.20 -9.83
N LYS A 599 -24.57 -16.94 -9.53
CA LYS A 599 -25.81 -16.29 -9.99
C LYS A 599 -25.67 -15.61 -11.34
N TYR A 600 -24.53 -14.97 -11.62
CA TYR A 600 -24.34 -14.08 -12.77
C TYR A 600 -23.11 -14.39 -13.62
N GLY A 601 -22.24 -15.27 -13.18
CA GLY A 601 -20.96 -15.60 -13.82
C GLY A 601 -19.79 -14.74 -13.36
N ALA A 602 -18.57 -15.25 -13.55
CA ALA A 602 -17.31 -14.61 -13.21
C ALA A 602 -17.10 -13.33 -14.03
N ASP A 603 -17.35 -13.36 -15.33
CA ASP A 603 -17.20 -12.20 -16.21
C ASP A 603 -18.09 -11.04 -15.80
N THR A 604 -19.31 -11.32 -15.31
CA THR A 604 -20.20 -10.28 -14.78
C THR A 604 -19.64 -9.64 -13.51
N ALA A 605 -19.11 -10.45 -12.59
CA ALA A 605 -18.49 -9.99 -11.36
C ALA A 605 -17.27 -9.10 -11.66
N ARG A 606 -16.38 -9.54 -12.55
CA ARG A 606 -15.20 -8.80 -13.01
C ARG A 606 -15.59 -7.47 -13.63
N LEU A 607 -16.52 -7.50 -14.59
CA LEU A 607 -16.97 -6.28 -15.28
C LEU A 607 -17.55 -5.25 -14.32
N PHE A 608 -18.39 -5.69 -13.38
CA PHE A 608 -18.97 -4.78 -12.38
C PHE A 608 -17.91 -4.14 -11.50
N ILE A 609 -16.99 -4.93 -10.96
CA ILE A 609 -15.92 -4.47 -10.05
C ILE A 609 -15.04 -3.42 -10.73
N LEU A 610 -14.72 -3.63 -12.02
CA LEU A 610 -13.83 -2.75 -12.79
C LEU A 610 -14.55 -1.49 -13.29
N PHE A 611 -15.87 -1.59 -13.49
CA PHE A 611 -16.68 -0.47 -13.98
C PHE A 611 -17.15 0.48 -12.88
N ALA A 612 -17.45 -0.02 -11.69
CA ALA A 612 -18.15 0.72 -10.63
C ALA A 612 -17.35 1.90 -10.06
N ALA A 613 -16.03 1.83 -10.01
CA ALA A 613 -15.16 2.89 -9.50
C ALA A 613 -13.74 2.79 -10.05
N PRO A 614 -13.00 3.92 -10.15
CA PRO A 614 -11.55 3.90 -10.37
C PRO A 614 -10.84 3.05 -9.29
N PRO A 615 -9.71 2.38 -9.61
CA PRO A 615 -9.01 1.48 -8.68
C PRO A 615 -8.68 2.09 -7.32
N GLU A 616 -8.22 3.33 -7.27
CA GLU A 616 -7.78 3.99 -6.03
C GLU A 616 -8.94 4.47 -5.15
N ARG A 617 -10.16 4.53 -5.70
CA ARG A 617 -11.34 4.97 -4.97
C ARG A 617 -12.07 3.81 -4.32
N GLU A 618 -12.76 4.09 -3.23
CA GLU A 618 -13.67 3.14 -2.62
C GLU A 618 -14.77 2.74 -3.60
N LEU A 619 -15.18 1.47 -3.54
CA LEU A 619 -16.25 0.92 -4.34
C LEU A 619 -17.45 0.63 -3.42
N ASP A 620 -18.59 1.28 -3.67
CA ASP A 620 -19.85 0.94 -3.03
C ASP A 620 -20.56 -0.17 -3.80
N TRP A 621 -20.81 -1.29 -3.12
CA TRP A 621 -21.48 -2.46 -3.70
C TRP A 621 -22.92 -2.14 -4.10
N SER A 622 -23.31 -2.57 -5.31
CA SER A 622 -24.63 -2.37 -5.86
C SER A 622 -25.12 -3.61 -6.61
N ASP A 623 -26.11 -4.30 -6.06
CA ASP A 623 -26.75 -5.44 -6.73
C ASP A 623 -27.37 -5.06 -8.08
N LYS A 624 -27.95 -3.84 -8.19
CA LYS A 624 -28.45 -3.30 -9.45
C LYS A 624 -27.36 -3.06 -10.49
N GLY A 625 -26.17 -2.68 -10.02
CA GLY A 625 -24.99 -2.52 -10.88
C GLY A 625 -24.52 -3.85 -11.46
N VAL A 626 -24.51 -4.91 -10.64
CA VAL A 626 -24.20 -6.28 -11.10
C VAL A 626 -25.18 -6.75 -12.17
N GLU A 627 -26.49 -6.57 -11.92
CA GLU A 627 -27.53 -6.87 -12.92
C GLU A 627 -27.38 -6.05 -14.20
N GLY A 628 -26.93 -4.80 -14.10
CA GLY A 628 -26.62 -3.93 -15.24
C GLY A 628 -25.50 -4.51 -16.09
N SER A 629 -24.42 -4.95 -15.46
CA SER A 629 -23.27 -5.61 -16.11
C SER A 629 -23.70 -6.92 -16.79
N PHE A 630 -24.49 -7.75 -16.13
CA PHE A 630 -25.04 -8.98 -16.72
C PHE A 630 -25.90 -8.69 -17.96
N ARG A 631 -26.77 -7.68 -17.91
CA ARG A 631 -27.58 -7.27 -19.09
C ARG A 631 -26.71 -6.76 -20.23
N PHE A 632 -25.63 -6.07 -19.94
CA PHE A 632 -24.67 -5.61 -20.95
C PHE A 632 -23.99 -6.79 -21.65
N LEU A 633 -23.49 -7.80 -20.91
CA LEU A 633 -22.89 -8.99 -21.50
C LEU A 633 -23.88 -9.77 -22.36
N ASN A 634 -25.12 -9.94 -21.89
CA ASN A 634 -26.18 -10.57 -22.73
C ASN A 634 -26.46 -9.77 -24.01
N ARG A 635 -26.32 -8.47 -23.97
CA ARG A 635 -26.48 -7.61 -25.15
C ARG A 635 -25.33 -7.77 -26.14
N VAL A 636 -24.08 -7.86 -25.66
CA VAL A 636 -22.91 -8.14 -26.49
C VAL A 636 -23.04 -9.54 -27.10
N TRP A 637 -23.41 -10.55 -26.30
CA TRP A 637 -23.64 -11.90 -26.77
C TRP A 637 -24.65 -11.97 -27.91
N ARG A 638 -25.79 -11.26 -27.75
CA ARG A 638 -26.83 -11.20 -28.78
C ARG A 638 -26.34 -10.55 -30.06
N LEU A 639 -25.54 -9.48 -29.97
CA LEU A 639 -24.96 -8.81 -31.14
C LEU A 639 -24.14 -9.79 -31.98
N VAL A 640 -23.23 -10.53 -31.32
CA VAL A 640 -22.37 -11.53 -31.98
C VAL A 640 -23.22 -12.70 -32.50
N TYR A 641 -24.18 -13.22 -31.71
CA TYR A 641 -25.09 -14.28 -32.10
C TYR A 641 -25.87 -13.94 -33.37
N GLU A 642 -26.48 -12.76 -33.44
CA GLU A 642 -27.24 -12.29 -34.61
C GLU A 642 -26.34 -12.14 -35.82
N PHE A 643 -25.10 -11.68 -35.66
CA PHE A 643 -24.13 -11.58 -36.76
C PHE A 643 -23.75 -12.96 -37.28
N VAL A 644 -23.34 -13.89 -36.42
CA VAL A 644 -22.89 -15.26 -36.82
C VAL A 644 -23.99 -16.05 -37.53
N ASN A 645 -25.25 -15.89 -37.09
CA ASN A 645 -26.35 -16.71 -37.64
C ASN A 645 -27.12 -16.09 -38.82
N ASN A 646 -27.02 -14.75 -39.02
CA ASN A 646 -27.78 -14.07 -40.04
C ASN A 646 -26.93 -13.46 -41.17
N SER A 647 -25.61 -13.37 -41.00
CA SER A 647 -24.73 -12.85 -42.06
C SER A 647 -24.39 -13.95 -43.05
N GLU A 648 -24.64 -13.70 -44.35
CA GLU A 648 -24.00 -14.42 -45.41
C GLU A 648 -22.46 -14.28 -45.26
N GLU A 649 -21.62 -15.21 -45.81
CA GLU A 649 -20.16 -15.15 -45.66
C GLU A 649 -19.65 -13.73 -45.98
N ALA A 650 -19.41 -12.96 -44.92
CA ALA A 650 -18.85 -11.62 -45.03
C ALA A 650 -17.36 -11.72 -45.43
N GLY A 651 -16.98 -11.13 -46.53
CA GLY A 651 -15.56 -11.05 -46.93
C GLY A 651 -14.72 -10.28 -45.90
N ASP A 652 -13.42 -10.34 -46.05
CA ASP A 652 -12.49 -9.58 -45.14
C ASP A 652 -12.11 -8.20 -45.65
N GLU A 653 -12.40 -7.90 -46.96
CA GLU A 653 -12.10 -6.58 -47.54
C GLU A 653 -13.29 -5.62 -47.36
N TYR A 654 -13.02 -4.45 -46.86
CA TYR A 654 -14.02 -3.38 -46.73
C TYR A 654 -13.42 -2.00 -47.06
N GLU A 655 -14.30 -1.10 -47.45
CA GLU A 655 -13.96 0.33 -47.65
C GLU A 655 -14.93 1.21 -46.85
N VAL A 656 -14.41 2.24 -46.19
CA VAL A 656 -15.21 3.22 -45.44
C VAL A 656 -15.69 4.29 -46.43
N LYS A 657 -16.98 4.21 -46.88
CA LYS A 657 -17.51 5.06 -47.93
C LYS A 657 -18.62 5.98 -47.49
N THR A 658 -19.61 5.42 -46.76
CA THR A 658 -20.77 6.16 -46.35
C THR A 658 -20.54 7.03 -45.10
N ALA A 659 -21.40 7.95 -44.80
CA ALA A 659 -21.33 8.72 -43.55
C ALA A 659 -21.45 7.81 -42.33
N ALA A 660 -22.27 6.76 -42.40
CA ALA A 660 -22.40 5.77 -41.33
C ALA A 660 -21.13 4.94 -41.15
N ASP A 661 -20.44 4.56 -42.25
CA ASP A 661 -19.13 3.87 -42.14
C ASP A 661 -18.12 4.77 -41.45
N LYS A 662 -18.08 6.06 -41.77
CA LYS A 662 -17.16 7.02 -41.16
C LYS A 662 -17.46 7.24 -39.68
N ASP A 663 -18.72 7.30 -39.30
CA ASP A 663 -19.12 7.43 -37.90
C ASP A 663 -18.73 6.20 -37.08
N LEU A 664 -18.99 4.98 -37.58
CA LEU A 664 -18.56 3.74 -36.93
C LEU A 664 -17.03 3.67 -36.88
N ASN A 665 -16.32 4.02 -37.95
CA ASN A 665 -14.86 4.02 -38.00
C ASN A 665 -14.24 4.98 -36.97
N TYR A 666 -14.81 6.16 -36.80
CA TYR A 666 -14.42 7.11 -35.77
C TYR A 666 -14.61 6.52 -34.37
N VAL A 667 -15.79 5.97 -34.06
CA VAL A 667 -16.09 5.39 -32.74
C VAL A 667 -15.18 4.18 -32.46
N LEU A 668 -14.97 3.32 -33.43
CA LEU A 668 -14.10 2.14 -33.33
C LEU A 668 -12.66 2.53 -32.96
N ASN A 669 -12.04 3.43 -33.75
CA ASN A 669 -10.67 3.84 -33.54
C ASN A 669 -10.48 4.66 -32.26
N THR A 670 -11.45 5.52 -31.93
CA THR A 670 -11.45 6.25 -30.64
C THR A 670 -11.55 5.30 -29.46
N THR A 671 -12.35 4.22 -29.57
CA THR A 671 -12.47 3.21 -28.50
C THR A 671 -11.19 2.39 -28.35
N ILE A 672 -10.57 1.94 -29.44
CA ILE A 672 -9.26 1.24 -29.39
C ILE A 672 -8.24 2.11 -28.66
N LYS A 673 -8.05 3.35 -29.12
CA LYS A 673 -7.11 4.30 -28.50
C LYS A 673 -7.37 4.48 -27.02
N LYS A 674 -8.64 4.76 -26.69
CA LYS A 674 -9.04 5.03 -25.31
C LYS A 674 -8.84 3.82 -24.38
N VAL A 675 -9.22 2.62 -24.80
CA VAL A 675 -9.04 1.40 -24.01
C VAL A 675 -7.55 1.11 -23.82
N THR A 676 -6.73 1.26 -24.87
CA THR A 676 -5.29 1.07 -24.80
C THR A 676 -4.63 2.01 -23.78
N GLU A 677 -4.96 3.30 -23.83
CA GLU A 677 -4.42 4.30 -22.91
C GLU A 677 -4.94 4.13 -21.46
N ASP A 678 -6.24 3.86 -21.32
CA ASP A 678 -6.90 3.75 -20.02
C ASP A 678 -6.48 2.49 -19.26
N VAL A 679 -6.21 1.37 -19.94
CA VAL A 679 -5.72 0.12 -19.32
C VAL A 679 -4.21 0.13 -19.13
N GLY A 680 -3.45 0.53 -20.17
CA GLY A 680 -1.98 0.39 -20.18
C GLY A 680 -1.22 1.44 -19.38
N GLY A 681 -1.85 2.56 -18.99
CA GLY A 681 -1.13 3.66 -18.34
C GLY A 681 -1.90 4.43 -17.27
N ARG A 682 -3.20 4.65 -17.48
CA ARG A 682 -4.04 5.46 -16.57
C ARG A 682 -4.79 4.65 -15.52
N PHE A 683 -4.92 3.35 -15.73
CA PHE A 683 -5.74 2.42 -14.94
C PHE A 683 -7.18 2.90 -14.72
N SER A 684 -7.76 3.53 -15.76
CA SER A 684 -9.12 4.08 -15.75
C SER A 684 -10.11 3.10 -16.37
N PHE A 685 -10.24 1.91 -15.79
CA PHE A 685 -11.03 0.80 -16.34
C PHE A 685 -12.50 1.15 -16.57
N ASN A 686 -13.09 1.94 -15.68
CA ASN A 686 -14.46 2.41 -15.80
C ASN A 686 -14.69 3.25 -17.07
N THR A 687 -13.74 4.09 -17.47
CA THR A 687 -13.84 4.89 -18.70
C THR A 687 -13.56 4.07 -19.94
N ALA A 688 -12.66 3.08 -19.87
CA ALA A 688 -12.44 2.09 -20.93
C ALA A 688 -13.73 1.30 -21.21
N ILE A 689 -14.36 0.74 -20.17
CA ILE A 689 -15.63 0.00 -20.28
C ILE A 689 -16.75 0.89 -20.83
N SER A 690 -16.85 2.16 -20.40
CA SER A 690 -17.82 3.11 -20.94
C SER A 690 -17.66 3.30 -22.44
N SER A 691 -16.41 3.42 -22.92
CA SER A 691 -16.13 3.56 -24.34
C SER A 691 -16.50 2.31 -25.15
N ILE A 692 -16.28 1.11 -24.56
CA ILE A 692 -16.74 -0.15 -25.16
C ILE A 692 -18.27 -0.20 -25.23
N MET A 693 -18.98 0.29 -24.20
CA MET A 693 -20.45 0.39 -24.22
C MET A 693 -20.96 1.34 -25.31
N GLU A 694 -20.25 2.43 -25.57
CA GLU A 694 -20.56 3.37 -26.68
C GLU A 694 -20.35 2.69 -28.04
N LEU A 695 -19.26 1.93 -28.22
CA LEU A 695 -19.03 1.15 -29.44
C LEU A 695 -20.16 0.12 -29.67
N VAL A 696 -20.58 -0.59 -28.63
CA VAL A 696 -21.71 -1.55 -28.74
C VAL A 696 -23.00 -0.84 -29.18
N ASN A 697 -23.26 0.38 -28.65
CA ASN A 697 -24.43 1.16 -29.09
C ASN A 697 -24.36 1.54 -30.56
N GLU A 698 -23.16 1.91 -31.04
CA GLU A 698 -22.96 2.28 -32.45
C GLU A 698 -23.09 1.06 -33.38
N LEU A 699 -22.53 -0.10 -32.99
CA LEU A 699 -22.68 -1.36 -33.72
C LEU A 699 -24.17 -1.77 -33.88
N TYR A 700 -24.99 -1.58 -32.82
CA TYR A 700 -26.42 -1.83 -32.89
C TYR A 700 -27.14 -0.91 -33.87
N LYS A 701 -26.76 0.38 -33.97
CA LYS A 701 -27.34 1.31 -34.94
C LYS A 701 -26.87 0.94 -36.34
N TYR A 702 -25.58 0.65 -36.52
CA TYR A 702 -25.00 0.40 -37.84
C TYR A 702 -25.57 -0.87 -38.48
N LYS A 703 -25.71 -1.99 -37.72
CA LYS A 703 -26.25 -3.24 -38.23
C LYS A 703 -27.71 -3.17 -38.74
N GLU A 704 -28.49 -2.20 -38.26
CA GLU A 704 -29.90 -2.01 -38.69
C GLU A 704 -30.00 -1.21 -40.00
N LEU A 705 -28.90 -0.70 -40.53
CA LEU A 705 -28.89 0.04 -41.79
C LEU A 705 -29.05 -0.92 -42.98
N PRO A 706 -29.90 -0.57 -43.97
CA PRO A 706 -30.10 -1.47 -45.12
C PRO A 706 -28.89 -1.64 -46.03
N ASP A 707 -27.91 -0.71 -45.94
CA ASP A 707 -26.68 -0.67 -46.71
C ASP A 707 -25.42 -0.89 -45.84
N ALA A 708 -25.60 -1.47 -44.65
CA ALA A 708 -24.50 -1.76 -43.74
C ALA A 708 -23.46 -2.68 -44.41
N ASN A 709 -22.20 -2.26 -44.41
CA ASN A 709 -21.09 -3.08 -44.92
C ASN A 709 -20.79 -4.24 -43.95
N GLN A 710 -21.17 -5.47 -44.37
CA GLN A 710 -21.05 -6.65 -43.51
C GLN A 710 -19.59 -7.03 -43.20
N ALA A 711 -18.65 -6.78 -44.10
CA ALA A 711 -17.22 -7.01 -43.86
C ALA A 711 -16.67 -6.03 -42.84
N PHE A 712 -17.09 -4.77 -42.89
CA PHE A 712 -16.72 -3.77 -41.88
C PHE A 712 -17.38 -4.05 -40.51
N LEU A 713 -18.64 -4.47 -40.52
CA LEU A 713 -19.34 -4.90 -39.29
C LEU A 713 -18.64 -6.08 -38.62
N LYS A 714 -18.21 -7.11 -39.42
CA LYS A 714 -17.39 -8.22 -38.94
C LYS A 714 -16.14 -7.73 -38.26
N LYS A 715 -15.37 -6.87 -38.93
CA LYS A 715 -14.11 -6.32 -38.39
C LYS A 715 -14.33 -5.55 -37.08
N ALA A 716 -15.37 -4.75 -37.00
CA ALA A 716 -15.70 -3.99 -35.81
C ALA A 716 -16.14 -4.89 -34.63
N ILE A 717 -16.85 -5.99 -34.90
CA ILE A 717 -17.20 -7.02 -33.91
C ILE A 717 -15.92 -7.78 -33.42
N GLU A 718 -15.02 -8.15 -34.32
CA GLU A 718 -13.74 -8.76 -33.94
C GLU A 718 -12.96 -7.88 -32.98
N VAL A 719 -12.81 -6.60 -33.33
CA VAL A 719 -12.14 -5.62 -32.46
C VAL A 719 -12.84 -5.48 -31.12
N LEU A 720 -14.18 -5.38 -31.10
CA LEU A 720 -14.96 -5.34 -29.87
C LEU A 720 -14.64 -6.53 -28.96
N VAL A 721 -14.60 -7.76 -29.50
CA VAL A 721 -14.30 -8.98 -28.73
C VAL A 721 -12.88 -8.92 -28.17
N ILE A 722 -11.90 -8.49 -28.95
CA ILE A 722 -10.50 -8.39 -28.51
C ILE A 722 -10.35 -7.34 -27.38
N ILE A 723 -10.90 -6.14 -27.54
CA ILE A 723 -10.70 -5.08 -26.53
C ILE A 723 -11.55 -5.28 -25.25
N LEU A 724 -12.60 -6.11 -25.32
CA LEU A 724 -13.41 -6.48 -24.17
C LEU A 724 -12.80 -7.68 -23.40
N SER A 725 -11.99 -8.52 -24.06
CA SER A 725 -11.48 -9.77 -23.48
C SER A 725 -10.70 -9.63 -22.18
N PRO A 726 -9.89 -8.58 -21.94
CA PRO A 726 -9.22 -8.42 -20.64
C PRO A 726 -10.19 -8.29 -19.46
N PHE A 727 -11.36 -7.70 -19.70
CA PHE A 727 -12.39 -7.49 -18.67
C PHE A 727 -13.28 -8.71 -18.45
N THR A 728 -13.62 -9.42 -19.53
CA THR A 728 -14.58 -10.53 -19.55
C THR A 728 -14.06 -11.67 -20.44
N PRO A 729 -13.02 -12.39 -19.97
CA PRO A 729 -12.28 -13.30 -20.83
C PRO A 729 -13.11 -14.49 -21.33
N HIS A 730 -13.94 -15.09 -20.50
CA HIS A 730 -14.63 -16.33 -20.89
C HIS A 730 -15.66 -16.12 -22.02
N ILE A 731 -16.51 -15.10 -21.88
CA ILE A 731 -17.51 -14.80 -22.93
C ILE A 731 -16.82 -14.37 -24.23
N CYS A 732 -15.69 -13.67 -24.16
CA CYS A 732 -14.95 -13.22 -25.34
C CYS A 732 -14.28 -14.38 -26.07
N GLU A 733 -13.68 -15.33 -25.37
CA GLU A 733 -13.12 -16.54 -25.97
C GLU A 733 -14.21 -17.34 -26.72
N GLU A 734 -15.40 -17.51 -26.12
CA GLU A 734 -16.53 -18.23 -26.76
C GLU A 734 -17.06 -17.48 -27.98
N MET A 735 -17.13 -16.16 -27.92
CA MET A 735 -17.52 -15.34 -29.08
C MET A 735 -16.47 -15.41 -30.19
N TRP A 736 -15.18 -15.44 -29.85
CA TRP A 736 -14.07 -15.53 -30.78
C TRP A 736 -14.10 -16.86 -31.56
N GLU A 737 -14.28 -17.98 -30.84
CA GLU A 737 -14.48 -19.28 -31.46
C GLU A 737 -15.73 -19.33 -32.35
N SER A 738 -16.83 -18.70 -31.87
CA SER A 738 -18.10 -18.66 -32.66
C SER A 738 -17.99 -17.81 -33.93
N LEU A 739 -17.07 -16.84 -33.99
CA LEU A 739 -16.74 -16.09 -35.19
C LEU A 739 -15.91 -16.90 -36.21
N GLY A 740 -15.52 -18.13 -35.87
CA GLY A 740 -14.79 -19.06 -36.76
C GLY A 740 -13.28 -19.06 -36.55
N TYR A 741 -12.77 -18.43 -35.53
CA TYR A 741 -11.35 -18.40 -35.20
C TYR A 741 -10.96 -19.57 -34.31
N THR A 742 -9.70 -19.97 -34.37
CA THR A 742 -9.13 -21.07 -33.56
C THR A 742 -8.05 -20.54 -32.64
N GLY A 743 -7.83 -21.19 -31.51
CA GLY A 743 -6.87 -20.77 -30.49
C GLY A 743 -7.49 -19.79 -29.48
N SER A 744 -6.67 -19.30 -28.55
CA SER A 744 -7.08 -18.39 -27.50
C SER A 744 -6.86 -16.93 -27.91
N LEU A 745 -7.67 -16.03 -27.36
CA LEU A 745 -7.48 -14.57 -27.47
C LEU A 745 -6.17 -14.09 -26.87
N SER A 746 -5.55 -14.88 -25.99
CA SER A 746 -4.20 -14.57 -25.47
C SER A 746 -3.12 -14.51 -26.55
N ASP A 747 -3.32 -15.20 -27.67
CA ASP A 747 -2.40 -15.26 -28.82
C ASP A 747 -2.74 -14.23 -29.91
N VAL A 748 -3.84 -13.48 -29.74
CA VAL A 748 -4.30 -12.49 -30.72
C VAL A 748 -3.67 -11.13 -30.43
N ALA A 749 -3.12 -10.52 -31.49
CA ALA A 749 -2.52 -9.19 -31.35
C ALA A 749 -3.56 -8.12 -31.02
N TRP A 750 -3.19 -7.19 -30.13
CA TRP A 750 -4.01 -6.03 -29.81
C TRP A 750 -4.26 -5.17 -31.04
N PRO A 751 -5.48 -4.69 -31.27
CA PRO A 751 -5.80 -3.91 -32.45
C PRO A 751 -5.12 -2.52 -32.41
N GLU A 752 -4.57 -2.13 -33.56
CA GLU A 752 -4.05 -0.79 -33.77
C GLU A 752 -5.16 0.18 -34.18
N TYR A 753 -5.08 1.42 -33.76
CA TYR A 753 -5.98 2.48 -34.21
C TYR A 753 -5.35 3.33 -35.30
N CYS A 754 -6.18 3.86 -36.20
CA CYS A 754 -5.76 4.77 -37.25
C CYS A 754 -5.95 6.23 -36.80
N GLU A 755 -4.89 7.02 -36.77
CA GLU A 755 -4.93 8.43 -36.36
C GLU A 755 -5.84 9.27 -37.26
N ASP A 756 -5.87 9.01 -38.59
CA ASP A 756 -6.74 9.74 -39.53
C ASP A 756 -8.22 9.51 -39.26
N ALA A 757 -8.57 8.34 -38.69
CA ALA A 757 -9.94 8.01 -38.32
C ALA A 757 -10.43 8.72 -37.04
N LEU A 758 -9.52 9.34 -36.29
CA LEU A 758 -9.85 10.07 -35.04
C LEU A 758 -10.38 11.48 -35.32
N VAL A 759 -10.41 11.91 -36.54
CA VAL A 759 -10.91 13.23 -36.95
C VAL A 759 -12.30 13.08 -37.57
N LYS A 760 -13.32 13.64 -36.93
CA LYS A 760 -14.65 13.70 -37.53
C LYS A 760 -14.69 14.75 -38.66
N ASP A 761 -15.30 14.36 -39.78
CA ASP A 761 -15.58 15.31 -40.86
C ASP A 761 -16.55 16.42 -40.42
N THR A 762 -17.44 16.11 -39.51
CA THR A 762 -18.49 17.03 -39.01
C THR A 762 -18.47 17.13 -37.49
N VAL A 763 -18.94 18.26 -36.96
CA VAL A 763 -19.06 18.55 -35.54
C VAL A 763 -20.41 19.16 -35.20
N GLU A 764 -21.04 18.72 -34.10
CA GLU A 764 -22.23 19.36 -33.58
C GLU A 764 -21.86 20.65 -32.82
N ILE A 765 -22.40 21.75 -33.25
CA ILE A 765 -22.23 23.03 -32.56
C ILE A 765 -23.57 23.50 -31.96
N VAL A 766 -23.48 24.31 -30.92
CA VAL A 766 -24.67 24.91 -30.32
C VAL A 766 -24.91 26.33 -30.88
N VAL A 767 -26.13 26.62 -31.28
CA VAL A 767 -26.54 27.98 -31.61
C VAL A 767 -27.25 28.62 -30.42
N GLN A 768 -26.68 29.72 -29.99
CA GLN A 768 -27.22 30.51 -28.87
C GLN A 768 -27.87 31.79 -29.39
N ILE A 769 -28.94 32.23 -28.74
CA ILE A 769 -29.49 33.55 -28.91
C ILE A 769 -29.42 34.31 -27.59
N ASN A 770 -28.70 35.43 -27.60
CA ASN A 770 -28.43 36.23 -26.41
C ASN A 770 -27.84 35.35 -25.28
N GLY A 771 -26.89 34.43 -25.60
CA GLY A 771 -26.17 33.55 -24.65
C GLY A 771 -26.98 32.31 -24.17
N LYS A 772 -28.22 32.13 -24.67
CA LYS A 772 -29.02 30.94 -24.33
C LYS A 772 -29.10 29.98 -25.52
N VAL A 773 -28.72 28.71 -25.26
CA VAL A 773 -28.81 27.64 -26.26
C VAL A 773 -30.24 27.50 -26.76
N LYS A 774 -30.43 27.52 -28.09
CA LYS A 774 -31.74 27.45 -28.78
C LYS A 774 -31.77 26.34 -29.80
N GLU A 775 -30.66 26.04 -30.46
CA GLU A 775 -30.59 25.07 -31.54
C GLU A 775 -29.23 24.34 -31.48
N LYS A 776 -29.18 23.16 -32.06
CA LYS A 776 -27.95 22.39 -32.33
C LYS A 776 -27.91 22.13 -33.83
N MET A 777 -26.73 22.26 -34.39
CA MET A 777 -26.53 21.98 -35.83
C MET A 777 -25.22 21.26 -36.07
N VAL A 778 -25.22 20.38 -37.05
CA VAL A 778 -24.01 19.67 -37.51
C VAL A 778 -23.40 20.48 -38.64
N VAL A 779 -22.09 20.75 -38.55
CA VAL A 779 -21.32 21.50 -39.51
C VAL A 779 -20.02 20.78 -39.82
N ASP A 780 -19.40 21.09 -40.96
CA ASP A 780 -18.10 20.52 -41.30
C ASP A 780 -17.05 20.94 -40.27
N ASN A 781 -16.20 19.98 -39.88
CA ASN A 781 -15.09 20.20 -38.96
C ASN A 781 -14.13 21.20 -39.63
N ASN A 782 -13.58 22.16 -38.87
CA ASN A 782 -12.71 23.23 -39.38
C ASN A 782 -13.38 24.25 -40.34
N MET A 783 -14.72 24.31 -40.37
CA MET A 783 -15.43 25.35 -41.09
C MET A 783 -14.91 26.73 -40.65
N SER A 784 -14.64 27.61 -41.63
CA SER A 784 -14.19 28.95 -41.29
C SER A 784 -15.22 29.71 -40.47
N ARG A 785 -14.76 30.68 -39.68
CA ARG A 785 -15.67 31.48 -38.85
C ARG A 785 -16.78 32.16 -39.68
N GLU A 786 -16.41 32.68 -40.86
CA GLU A 786 -17.31 33.36 -41.76
C GLU A 786 -18.37 32.40 -42.33
N ASP A 787 -17.94 31.19 -42.73
CA ASP A 787 -18.85 30.20 -43.27
C ASP A 787 -19.76 29.64 -42.18
N LEU A 788 -19.24 29.48 -40.96
CA LEU A 788 -20.01 29.03 -39.78
C LEU A 788 -21.11 30.04 -39.41
N GLU A 789 -20.81 31.35 -39.45
CA GLU A 789 -21.78 32.42 -39.25
C GLU A 789 -22.88 32.38 -40.33
N LYS A 790 -22.50 32.19 -41.61
CA LYS A 790 -23.44 32.08 -42.75
C LYS A 790 -24.35 30.86 -42.62
N THR A 791 -23.72 29.68 -42.31
CA THR A 791 -24.46 28.43 -42.18
C THR A 791 -25.47 28.50 -41.03
N ALA A 792 -25.04 29.06 -39.88
CA ALA A 792 -25.93 29.23 -38.73
C ALA A 792 -27.11 30.16 -39.03
N MET A 793 -26.84 31.29 -39.73
CA MET A 793 -27.89 32.21 -40.13
C MET A 793 -28.79 31.67 -41.26
N GLY A 794 -28.27 30.73 -42.07
CA GLY A 794 -29.00 30.02 -43.11
C GLY A 794 -29.90 28.89 -42.58
N ASN A 795 -29.73 28.42 -41.34
CA ASN A 795 -30.54 27.37 -40.76
C ASN A 795 -31.97 27.83 -40.52
N ASP A 796 -32.96 27.02 -40.90
CA ASP A 796 -34.36 27.40 -40.87
C ASP A 796 -34.93 27.59 -39.46
N ALA A 797 -34.47 26.79 -38.48
CA ALA A 797 -34.82 26.96 -37.07
C ALA A 797 -34.28 28.30 -36.53
N VAL A 798 -33.05 28.66 -36.91
CA VAL A 798 -32.39 29.92 -36.51
C VAL A 798 -33.08 31.10 -37.17
N LYS A 799 -33.45 31.01 -38.47
CA LYS A 799 -34.25 32.04 -39.16
C LYS A 799 -35.57 32.31 -38.44
N ALA A 800 -36.32 31.24 -38.09
CA ALA A 800 -37.57 31.36 -37.36
C ALA A 800 -37.41 32.05 -35.99
N LEU A 801 -36.30 31.80 -35.29
CA LEU A 801 -35.98 32.42 -34.00
C LEU A 801 -35.55 33.88 -34.08
N THR A 802 -35.08 34.33 -35.25
CA THR A 802 -34.57 35.69 -35.52
C THR A 802 -35.52 36.52 -36.36
N GLU A 803 -36.61 35.92 -36.86
CA GLU A 803 -37.61 36.60 -37.68
C GLU A 803 -38.21 37.80 -36.95
N GLY A 804 -38.24 38.95 -37.61
CA GLY A 804 -38.77 40.20 -37.07
C GLY A 804 -37.88 40.88 -35.99
N LYS A 805 -36.66 40.37 -35.74
CA LYS A 805 -35.74 40.94 -34.75
C LYS A 805 -34.49 41.50 -35.42
N ASN A 806 -33.90 42.53 -34.83
CA ASN A 806 -32.68 43.13 -35.37
C ASN A 806 -31.46 42.35 -34.85
N VAL A 807 -30.74 41.69 -35.75
CA VAL A 807 -29.48 41.01 -35.43
C VAL A 807 -28.36 42.04 -35.29
N VAL A 808 -27.89 42.21 -34.04
CA VAL A 808 -26.85 43.20 -33.71
C VAL A 808 -25.48 42.65 -33.99
N LYS A 809 -25.23 41.37 -33.69
CA LYS A 809 -23.91 40.72 -33.86
C LYS A 809 -24.08 39.20 -33.90
N VAL A 810 -23.25 38.54 -34.74
CA VAL A 810 -23.06 37.10 -34.73
C VAL A 810 -21.62 36.85 -34.29
N ILE A 811 -21.42 35.92 -33.35
CA ILE A 811 -20.13 35.52 -32.79
C ILE A 811 -20.03 34.02 -32.97
N ALA A 812 -19.21 33.61 -33.94
CA ALA A 812 -18.90 32.19 -34.16
C ALA A 812 -17.55 31.82 -33.51
N VAL A 813 -17.58 30.69 -32.80
CA VAL A 813 -16.39 30.03 -32.32
C VAL A 813 -16.30 28.67 -33.02
N PRO A 814 -15.34 28.49 -33.95
CA PRO A 814 -15.22 27.26 -34.73
C PRO A 814 -15.25 26.00 -33.81
N ASN A 815 -15.96 24.98 -34.26
CA ASN A 815 -16.14 23.70 -33.59
C ASN A 815 -16.78 23.74 -32.19
N LYS A 816 -17.41 24.89 -31.81
CA LYS A 816 -18.01 25.02 -30.48
C LYS A 816 -19.42 25.60 -30.51
N LEU A 817 -19.56 26.84 -30.98
CA LEU A 817 -20.85 27.53 -30.92
C LEU A 817 -20.93 28.71 -31.85
N VAL A 818 -22.19 29.09 -32.17
CA VAL A 818 -22.53 30.40 -32.73
C VAL A 818 -23.48 31.12 -31.79
N ASN A 819 -23.12 32.33 -31.33
CA ASN A 819 -24.02 33.15 -30.51
C ASN A 819 -24.51 34.35 -31.32
N ILE A 820 -25.82 34.43 -31.50
CA ILE A 820 -26.52 35.48 -32.23
C ILE A 820 -27.12 36.45 -31.21
N VAL A 821 -26.66 37.69 -31.27
CA VAL A 821 -27.15 38.77 -30.40
C VAL A 821 -28.26 39.51 -31.15
N ILE A 822 -29.48 39.48 -30.63
CA ILE A 822 -30.67 40.16 -31.20
C ILE A 822 -31.21 41.20 -30.24
N LYS A 823 -31.78 42.25 -30.79
CA LYS A 823 -32.57 43.28 -30.10
C LYS A 823 -33.99 43.25 -30.57
#